data_9a4c767c661fc9509d49d6d2ac834efd
#
_entry.id   9a4c767c661fc9509d49d6d2ac834efd
#
_cell.length_a   1.000
_cell.length_b   1.000
_cell.length_c   1.000
_cell.angle_alpha   90.00
_cell.angle_beta   90.00
_cell.angle_gamma   90.00
#
_symmetry.space_group_name_H-M   'P 1'
#
loop_
_entity.id
_entity.type
_entity.pdbx_description
1 polymer ?
#
loop_
_entity_poly.entity_id
_entity_poly.type
_entity_poly.pdbx_seq_one_letter_code
_entity_poly.pdbx_strand_id
1 'polypeptide(L)'
;EFESLSSPSCFMGHNGHPSPCEHKYCGLGRHCVADHETGQGECRCLDYCKPHYKPVCGSDGKLYQNHCELHRASCLRGQKITIMHSEECFYKDDNCRLSDYRRLKTKVLDLHDKRYMGSKFHGAHGDNMAARKQLVDVMFRRFDANSNGQIDASELSQVIKQEGLSKDVSECTLFDLLKYNDVNDDEHLTKDEFYTALDVYLLTLPDDQKVSVTTATVGQSAVLTCAIAGERRPPVLWKRNHQYLNSLNLEDINDFGDDGSLYITKVTTTHMGNYTCHADGYEKLFQTHTLQVNVPPIIRVYPESQAREPGVTASLRCHAEGIPGPRLAWMKNGMDIASKLSKQLTLQANGSEVHISNVHFEDTGAYTCIARNDAGVDEDISSLFVEDSARKTLANILWREEGLGIGNMFYVFYEDGIKVIQPVACEIQRHIKPSEKLLALQVSSRANGILPRCVKATDKSRKQLLQRSKATVSTVDTDPYPVKLHYDKSHDQVWLLSWGDMEKNRPTLQVINQASGRVSHHTVHTQPIGRRFDRVDDFFIPASGLITNHIRFGLILHRNEPVLHKIDLETTSYVKNISLREYNCIPKSVSYTHLGGYYFVDCRPDSTGATRPQLVVDGVTDRVIGQNRDVTGTPYVSPDGRYLVSVDDGDGLMRIQMISERGEIQEPFDIHTNLHLSDLAFQRSFTEVHQYNVFGSSGRQTDALFVELRTGKVKMIKSLKEATKSPEWPWSSRNRPMAGSGLFGQYLMTPSRESLFILDGRLNKLNCEITDVVKGNVVVWVGES
;
A
#
# COMPACT_ATOMS: atom_id res chain seq x y z
N GLU A 1 -24.90 -23.36 -21.94
CA GLU A 1 -25.85 -22.23 -21.99
C GLU A 1 -25.62 -21.37 -20.75
N PHE A 2 -24.74 -20.38 -20.91
CA PHE A 2 -24.47 -19.37 -19.87
C PHE A 2 -25.48 -18.26 -20.07
N GLU A 3 -26.52 -18.24 -19.28
CA GLU A 3 -27.36 -17.07 -19.12
C GLU A 3 -26.68 -16.02 -18.23
N SER A 4 -26.60 -14.87 -18.81
CA SER A 4 -26.25 -13.58 -18.28
C SER A 4 -26.47 -13.41 -16.77
N LEU A 5 -25.40 -13.35 -15.99
CA LEU A 5 -25.41 -12.75 -14.67
C LEU A 5 -25.48 -11.23 -14.84
N SER A 6 -26.66 -10.69 -14.62
CA SER A 6 -26.93 -9.28 -14.50
C SER A 6 -25.92 -8.61 -13.55
N SER A 7 -25.33 -7.54 -14.07
CA SER A 7 -24.56 -6.55 -13.33
C SER A 7 -25.20 -6.25 -11.96
N PRO A 8 -24.45 -6.12 -10.88
CA PRO A 8 -24.97 -5.51 -9.68
C PRO A 8 -25.34 -4.07 -10.04
N SER A 9 -26.63 -3.78 -10.04
CA SER A 9 -27.16 -2.43 -10.16
C SER A 9 -26.44 -1.56 -9.13
N CYS A 10 -25.71 -0.56 -9.62
CA CYS A 10 -25.33 0.59 -8.83
C CYS A 10 -26.59 1.16 -8.19
N PHE A 11 -26.74 0.97 -6.89
CA PHE A 11 -27.67 1.76 -6.11
C PHE A 11 -27.08 3.17 -5.99
N MET A 12 -27.27 3.96 -7.02
CA MET A 12 -27.23 5.40 -6.87
C MET A 12 -28.42 5.79 -6.00
N GLY A 13 -28.16 6.33 -4.83
CA GLY A 13 -29.17 7.01 -4.05
C GLY A 13 -29.79 8.12 -4.91
N HIS A 14 -31.09 8.33 -4.79
CA HIS A 14 -31.90 9.26 -5.61
C HIS A 14 -31.42 10.73 -5.68
N ASN A 15 -30.27 11.09 -5.12
CA ASN A 15 -29.73 12.45 -5.06
C ASN A 15 -28.23 12.58 -5.46
N GLY A 16 -27.65 11.63 -6.20
CA GLY A 16 -26.29 11.80 -6.72
C GLY A 16 -25.14 11.80 -5.67
N HIS A 17 -25.44 11.46 -4.42
CA HIS A 17 -24.42 11.27 -3.39
C HIS A 17 -23.94 9.81 -3.37
N PRO A 18 -22.62 9.56 -3.22
CA PRO A 18 -22.09 8.21 -3.09
C PRO A 18 -22.77 7.50 -1.92
N SER A 19 -23.07 6.21 -2.08
CA SER A 19 -23.66 5.39 -1.03
C SER A 19 -22.76 5.40 0.22
N PRO A 20 -23.31 5.55 1.43
CA PRO A 20 -22.53 5.52 2.67
C PRO A 20 -21.78 4.21 2.89
N CYS A 21 -22.10 3.17 2.11
CA CYS A 21 -21.43 1.87 2.12
C CYS A 21 -20.37 1.69 1.03
N GLU A 22 -20.18 2.65 0.13
CA GLU A 22 -19.30 2.50 -1.04
C GLU A 22 -17.84 2.26 -0.64
N HIS A 23 -17.42 2.84 0.48
CA HIS A 23 -16.06 2.73 1.00
C HIS A 23 -15.97 2.10 2.39
N LYS A 24 -17.09 1.58 2.93
CA LYS A 24 -17.12 1.02 4.28
C LYS A 24 -16.87 -0.49 4.27
N TYR A 25 -15.73 -0.91 4.82
CA TYR A 25 -15.43 -2.31 5.05
C TYR A 25 -15.94 -2.76 6.41
N CYS A 26 -16.63 -3.89 6.45
CA CYS A 26 -17.29 -4.39 7.66
C CYS A 26 -16.64 -5.64 8.29
N GLY A 27 -15.56 -6.16 7.69
CA GLY A 27 -14.94 -7.40 8.15
C GLY A 27 -15.65 -8.67 7.65
N LEU A 28 -15.01 -9.82 7.87
CA LEU A 28 -15.50 -11.11 7.41
C LEU A 28 -16.83 -11.47 8.10
N GLY A 29 -17.77 -12.02 7.34
CA GLY A 29 -19.09 -12.42 7.83
C GLY A 29 -20.05 -11.26 8.08
N ARG A 30 -19.71 -10.05 7.63
CA ARG A 30 -20.52 -8.84 7.75
C ARG A 30 -20.69 -8.14 6.42
N HIS A 31 -21.72 -7.32 6.30
CA HIS A 31 -21.92 -6.41 5.17
C HIS A 31 -22.36 -5.04 5.67
N CYS A 32 -22.15 -4.03 4.85
CA CYS A 32 -22.59 -2.68 5.14
C CYS A 32 -24.04 -2.50 4.69
N VAL A 33 -24.88 -1.98 5.58
CA VAL A 33 -26.27 -1.61 5.31
C VAL A 33 -26.42 -0.12 5.57
N ALA A 34 -26.96 0.63 4.59
CA ALA A 34 -27.28 2.03 4.78
C ALA A 34 -28.50 2.16 5.70
N ASP A 35 -28.32 2.87 6.80
CA ASP A 35 -29.42 3.21 7.68
C ASP A 35 -30.23 4.37 7.07
N HIS A 36 -31.51 4.13 6.86
CA HIS A 36 -32.42 5.09 6.24
C HIS A 36 -32.74 6.31 7.12
N GLU A 37 -32.62 6.19 8.44
CA GLU A 37 -32.90 7.27 9.38
C GLU A 37 -31.71 8.20 9.59
N THR A 38 -30.51 7.63 9.69
CA THR A 38 -29.29 8.39 9.98
C THR A 38 -28.47 8.73 8.73
N GLY A 39 -28.74 8.07 7.58
CA GLY A 39 -27.96 8.20 6.35
C GLY A 39 -26.52 7.66 6.48
N GLN A 40 -26.20 6.90 7.51
CA GLN A 40 -24.87 6.31 7.73
C GLN A 40 -24.88 4.82 7.38
N GLY A 41 -23.72 4.32 6.93
CA GLY A 41 -23.53 2.89 6.72
C GLY A 41 -23.30 2.16 8.05
N GLU A 42 -24.06 1.12 8.37
CA GLU A 42 -23.89 0.27 9.54
C GLU A 42 -23.41 -1.12 9.13
N CYS A 43 -22.48 -1.70 9.89
CA CYS A 43 -22.00 -3.06 9.64
C CYS A 43 -22.84 -4.08 10.37
N ARG A 44 -23.56 -4.92 9.63
CA ARG A 44 -24.40 -6.02 10.17
C ARG A 44 -23.86 -7.37 9.76
N CYS A 45 -24.14 -8.42 10.53
CA CYS A 45 -23.81 -9.77 10.13
C CYS A 45 -24.57 -10.15 8.86
N LEU A 46 -23.90 -10.93 7.98
CA LEU A 46 -24.56 -11.45 6.79
C LEU A 46 -25.83 -12.22 7.12
N ASP A 47 -26.92 -11.96 6.41
CA ASP A 47 -28.20 -12.64 6.59
C ASP A 47 -28.11 -14.09 6.11
N TYR A 48 -27.40 -14.33 5.01
CA TYR A 48 -27.18 -15.65 4.42
C TYR A 48 -25.88 -15.70 3.62
N CYS A 49 -25.37 -16.90 3.42
CA CYS A 49 -24.25 -17.19 2.52
C CYS A 49 -24.75 -17.83 1.23
N LYS A 50 -24.05 -17.60 0.10
CA LYS A 50 -24.35 -18.33 -1.14
C LYS A 50 -24.18 -19.82 -0.89
N PRO A 51 -25.14 -20.67 -1.32
CA PRO A 51 -25.06 -22.09 -1.10
C PRO A 51 -23.97 -22.70 -1.97
N HIS A 52 -22.85 -23.05 -1.36
CA HIS A 52 -21.84 -23.94 -1.92
C HIS A 52 -21.26 -24.78 -0.79
N TYR A 53 -20.89 -26.00 -1.08
CA TYR A 53 -20.37 -26.94 -0.11
C TYR A 53 -18.85 -27.05 -0.23
N LYS A 54 -18.15 -26.39 0.67
CA LYS A 54 -16.70 -26.52 0.87
C LYS A 54 -16.44 -26.49 2.37
N PRO A 55 -16.58 -27.65 3.03
CA PRO A 55 -16.58 -27.70 4.48
C PRO A 55 -15.25 -27.21 5.08
N VAL A 56 -15.36 -26.43 6.13
CA VAL A 56 -14.24 -25.89 6.90
C VAL A 56 -14.44 -26.17 8.38
N CYS A 57 -13.34 -26.50 9.06
CA CYS A 57 -13.34 -26.73 10.49
C CYS A 57 -13.10 -25.43 11.26
N GLY A 58 -13.98 -25.09 12.20
CA GLY A 58 -13.80 -23.93 13.07
C GLY A 58 -13.02 -24.28 14.34
N SER A 59 -12.38 -23.26 14.94
CA SER A 59 -11.69 -23.40 16.24
C SER A 59 -12.62 -23.76 17.40
N ASP A 60 -13.92 -23.70 17.18
CA ASP A 60 -14.95 -24.21 18.09
C ASP A 60 -15.23 -25.71 17.89
N GLY A 61 -14.47 -26.39 17.04
CA GLY A 61 -14.59 -27.80 16.73
C GLY A 61 -15.84 -28.16 15.91
N LYS A 62 -16.48 -27.19 15.25
CA LYS A 62 -17.64 -27.40 14.39
C LYS A 62 -17.28 -27.36 12.94
N LEU A 63 -17.94 -28.22 12.17
CA LEU A 63 -17.87 -28.21 10.72
C LEU A 63 -18.88 -27.19 10.17
N TYR A 64 -18.43 -26.29 9.33
CA TYR A 64 -19.24 -25.32 8.61
C TYR A 64 -19.31 -25.68 7.14
N GLN A 65 -20.42 -25.43 6.47
CA GLN A 65 -20.60 -25.76 5.06
C GLN A 65 -19.58 -25.07 4.15
N ASN A 66 -19.11 -23.87 4.53
CA ASN A 66 -18.09 -23.10 3.83
C ASN A 66 -17.51 -22.01 4.73
N HIS A 67 -16.49 -21.30 4.25
CA HIS A 67 -15.84 -20.19 4.96
C HIS A 67 -16.81 -19.06 5.32
N CYS A 68 -17.76 -18.75 4.42
CA CYS A 68 -18.75 -17.72 4.66
C CYS A 68 -19.63 -18.04 5.87
N GLU A 69 -20.12 -19.29 5.99
CA GLU A 69 -20.95 -19.73 7.14
C GLU A 69 -20.14 -19.74 8.45
N LEU A 70 -18.84 -20.04 8.41
CA LEU A 70 -17.98 -19.94 9.58
C LEU A 70 -17.87 -18.48 10.04
N HIS A 71 -17.59 -17.56 9.14
CA HIS A 71 -17.46 -16.14 9.49
C HIS A 71 -18.78 -15.50 9.88
N ARG A 72 -19.88 -15.91 9.24
CA ARG A 72 -21.24 -15.53 9.65
C ARG A 72 -21.56 -15.98 11.06
N ALA A 73 -21.25 -17.23 11.38
CA ALA A 73 -21.44 -17.77 12.74
C ALA A 73 -20.54 -17.06 13.77
N SER A 74 -19.31 -16.71 13.41
CA SER A 74 -18.41 -15.91 14.24
C SER A 74 -19.00 -14.52 14.56
N CYS A 75 -19.57 -13.87 13.54
CA CYS A 75 -20.24 -12.58 13.70
C CYS A 75 -21.48 -12.69 14.61
N LEU A 76 -22.37 -13.63 14.31
CA LEU A 76 -23.65 -13.80 15.07
C LEU A 76 -23.42 -14.16 16.55
N ARG A 77 -22.33 -14.88 16.84
CA ARG A 77 -22.00 -15.25 18.22
C ARG A 77 -21.16 -14.21 18.94
N GLY A 78 -20.64 -13.22 18.23
CA GLY A 78 -19.70 -12.24 18.80
C GLY A 78 -18.37 -12.85 19.28
N GLN A 79 -18.05 -14.06 18.82
CA GLN A 79 -16.84 -14.79 19.18
C GLN A 79 -15.98 -15.03 17.92
N LYS A 80 -14.67 -14.80 18.03
CA LYS A 80 -13.76 -15.06 16.95
C LYS A 80 -13.59 -16.57 16.75
N ILE A 81 -14.11 -17.09 15.65
CA ILE A 81 -13.91 -18.46 15.19
C ILE A 81 -12.87 -18.42 14.08
N THR A 82 -11.74 -19.08 14.26
CA THR A 82 -10.68 -19.19 13.28
C THR A 82 -10.79 -20.53 12.53
N ILE A 83 -10.27 -20.57 11.33
CA ILE A 83 -10.22 -21.80 10.53
C ILE A 83 -9.12 -22.69 11.09
N MET A 84 -9.47 -23.94 11.37
CA MET A 84 -8.54 -24.99 11.75
C MET A 84 -8.36 -25.97 10.59
N HIS A 85 -7.35 -26.82 10.63
CA HIS A 85 -7.22 -27.86 9.64
C HIS A 85 -8.47 -28.76 9.67
N SER A 86 -9.00 -29.06 8.48
CA SER A 86 -10.26 -29.83 8.31
C SER A 86 -10.25 -31.19 9.02
N GLU A 87 -9.09 -31.71 9.22
CA GLU A 87 -8.82 -33.02 9.84
C GLU A 87 -9.33 -33.14 11.27
N GLU A 88 -9.39 -32.05 12.06
CA GLU A 88 -9.84 -32.11 13.45
C GLU A 88 -11.36 -32.21 13.62
N CYS A 89 -12.14 -31.86 12.59
CA CYS A 89 -13.60 -31.93 12.63
C CYS A 89 -14.19 -33.20 12.01
N PHE A 90 -13.48 -33.86 11.08
CA PHE A 90 -14.04 -34.91 10.23
C PHE A 90 -14.14 -36.30 10.88
N TYR A 91 -13.40 -36.56 11.96
CA TYR A 91 -13.22 -37.90 12.49
C TYR A 91 -13.58 -38.07 13.97
N LYS A 92 -14.50 -37.25 14.49
CA LYS A 92 -14.89 -37.31 15.92
C LYS A 92 -15.63 -38.56 16.35
N ASP A 93 -16.23 -39.30 15.40
CA ASP A 93 -17.11 -40.44 15.70
C ASP A 93 -16.55 -41.83 15.34
N ASP A 94 -15.34 -41.87 14.74
CA ASP A 94 -14.71 -43.15 14.31
C ASP A 94 -13.52 -43.52 15.20
N ASN A 95 -13.35 -44.83 15.41
CA ASN A 95 -12.24 -45.36 16.19
C ASN A 95 -10.88 -45.20 15.47
N CYS A 96 -10.86 -44.99 14.15
CA CYS A 96 -9.66 -44.74 13.35
C CYS A 96 -9.42 -43.22 13.21
N ARG A 97 -8.44 -42.69 13.92
CA ARG A 97 -8.05 -41.28 13.81
C ARG A 97 -7.21 -41.04 12.59
N LEU A 98 -7.28 -39.84 12.02
CA LEU A 98 -6.51 -39.50 10.82
C LEU A 98 -4.99 -39.60 11.05
N SER A 99 -4.48 -39.24 12.22
CA SER A 99 -3.08 -39.46 12.58
C SER A 99 -2.66 -40.93 12.48
N ASP A 100 -3.53 -41.82 12.95
CA ASP A 100 -3.30 -43.26 12.94
C ASP A 100 -3.48 -43.84 11.53
N TYR A 101 -4.42 -43.30 10.76
CA TYR A 101 -4.60 -43.66 9.36
C TYR A 101 -3.39 -43.26 8.48
N ARG A 102 -2.83 -42.06 8.66
CA ARG A 102 -1.58 -41.63 8.02
C ARG A 102 -0.40 -42.54 8.42
N ARG A 103 -0.34 -42.91 9.70
CA ARG A 103 0.69 -43.82 10.21
C ARG A 103 0.55 -45.20 9.60
N LEU A 104 -0.67 -45.70 9.41
CA LEU A 104 -0.95 -46.95 8.70
C LEU A 104 -0.44 -46.89 7.25
N LYS A 105 -0.81 -45.84 6.50
CA LYS A 105 -0.33 -45.64 5.12
C LYS A 105 1.20 -45.65 5.04
N THR A 106 1.87 -44.90 5.90
CA THR A 106 3.34 -44.82 5.96
C THR A 106 3.93 -46.19 6.25
N LYS A 107 3.38 -46.94 7.20
CA LYS A 107 3.86 -48.26 7.57
C LYS A 107 3.70 -49.25 6.44
N VAL A 108 2.58 -49.23 5.73
CA VAL A 108 2.33 -50.08 4.56
C VAL A 108 3.30 -49.79 3.42
N LEU A 109 3.53 -48.49 3.14
CA LEU A 109 4.51 -48.08 2.13
C LEU A 109 5.94 -48.52 2.50
N ASP A 110 6.37 -48.29 3.77
CA ASP A 110 7.69 -48.70 4.24
C ASP A 110 7.94 -50.23 4.20
N LEU A 111 6.92 -51.01 4.54
CA LEU A 111 6.99 -52.46 4.45
C LEU A 111 7.23 -52.93 3.01
N HIS A 112 6.51 -52.38 2.07
CA HIS A 112 6.60 -52.77 0.67
C HIS A 112 7.84 -52.18 -0.02
N ASP A 113 8.31 -51.00 0.37
CA ASP A 113 9.59 -50.43 -0.10
C ASP A 113 10.78 -51.31 0.30
N LYS A 114 10.84 -51.73 1.55
CA LYS A 114 11.87 -52.62 2.04
C LYS A 114 11.87 -53.96 1.28
N ARG A 115 10.69 -54.45 0.96
CA ARG A 115 10.53 -55.76 0.33
C ARG A 115 10.79 -55.74 -1.19
N TYR A 116 10.39 -54.71 -1.91
CA TYR A 116 10.36 -54.68 -3.37
C TYR A 116 11.36 -53.73 -4.01
N MET A 117 11.72 -52.64 -3.31
CA MET A 117 12.56 -51.58 -3.86
C MET A 117 13.94 -51.47 -3.16
N GLY A 118 14.24 -52.39 -2.21
CA GLY A 118 15.53 -52.43 -1.53
C GLY A 118 15.88 -51.16 -0.74
N SER A 119 14.88 -50.59 -0.07
CA SER A 119 15.02 -49.37 0.74
C SER A 119 15.45 -48.12 -0.03
N LYS A 120 15.12 -48.02 -1.31
CA LYS A 120 15.37 -46.81 -2.12
C LYS A 120 14.55 -45.58 -1.67
N PHE A 121 13.52 -45.80 -0.85
CA PHE A 121 12.62 -44.78 -0.35
C PHE A 121 13.16 -44.10 0.94
N HIS A 122 14.09 -44.71 1.64
CA HIS A 122 14.60 -44.27 2.95
C HIS A 122 15.63 -43.13 2.89
N GLY A 123 15.58 -42.25 1.95
CA GLY A 123 16.55 -41.14 1.85
C GLY A 123 16.03 -39.80 1.42
N ALA A 124 14.76 -39.67 1.13
CA ALA A 124 14.23 -38.43 0.60
C ALA A 124 12.82 -38.12 1.16
N HIS A 125 12.74 -37.33 2.19
CA HIS A 125 11.54 -36.54 2.39
C HIS A 125 11.30 -35.72 1.12
N GLY A 126 10.36 -36.16 0.31
CA GLY A 126 9.65 -35.28 -0.62
C GLY A 126 9.88 -35.44 -2.12
N ASP A 127 10.81 -36.25 -2.66
CA ASP A 127 11.23 -35.98 -4.04
C ASP A 127 11.20 -37.11 -5.07
N ASN A 128 10.75 -38.29 -4.74
CA ASN A 128 10.70 -39.35 -5.75
C ASN A 128 9.29 -39.89 -6.00
N MET A 129 8.43 -39.02 -6.52
CA MET A 129 7.07 -39.38 -6.92
C MET A 129 7.05 -40.54 -7.94
N ALA A 130 8.04 -40.58 -8.84
CA ALA A 130 8.19 -41.67 -9.80
C ALA A 130 8.47 -43.02 -9.10
N ALA A 131 9.33 -43.02 -8.07
CA ALA A 131 9.59 -44.24 -7.29
C ALA A 131 8.37 -44.63 -6.45
N ARG A 132 7.66 -43.67 -5.86
CA ARG A 132 6.41 -43.90 -5.12
C ARG A 132 5.34 -44.50 -6.04
N LYS A 133 5.16 -43.93 -7.23
CA LYS A 133 4.26 -44.51 -8.26
C LYS A 133 4.63 -45.93 -8.62
N GLN A 134 5.90 -46.21 -8.86
CA GLN A 134 6.38 -47.54 -9.19
C GLN A 134 6.13 -48.53 -8.04
N LEU A 135 6.34 -48.10 -6.78
CA LEU A 135 6.04 -48.91 -5.61
C LEU A 135 4.54 -49.21 -5.51
N VAL A 136 3.70 -48.22 -5.66
CA VAL A 136 2.23 -48.37 -5.59
C VAL A 136 1.70 -49.23 -6.75
N ASP A 137 2.30 -49.14 -7.96
CA ASP A 137 2.02 -50.01 -9.07
C ASP A 137 2.30 -51.49 -8.73
N VAL A 138 3.40 -51.76 -8.06
CA VAL A 138 3.75 -53.14 -7.61
C VAL A 138 2.78 -53.58 -6.51
N MET A 139 2.44 -52.73 -5.59
CA MET A 139 1.49 -53.00 -4.51
C MET A 139 0.09 -53.28 -5.06
N PHE A 140 -0.40 -52.50 -6.01
CA PHE A 140 -1.72 -52.71 -6.62
C PHE A 140 -1.82 -54.11 -7.26
N ARG A 141 -0.85 -54.50 -8.13
CA ARG A 141 -0.83 -55.79 -8.77
C ARG A 141 -0.77 -56.99 -7.80
N ARG A 142 -0.27 -56.74 -6.57
CA ARG A 142 -0.21 -57.78 -5.56
C ARG A 142 -1.49 -57.83 -4.73
N PHE A 143 -2.13 -56.70 -4.51
CA PHE A 143 -3.38 -56.64 -3.77
C PHE A 143 -4.54 -57.13 -4.62
N ASP A 144 -4.57 -56.79 -5.91
CA ASP A 144 -5.48 -57.36 -6.92
C ASP A 144 -5.04 -58.78 -7.29
N ALA A 145 -5.43 -59.74 -6.44
CA ALA A 145 -5.00 -61.14 -6.54
C ALA A 145 -5.69 -61.87 -7.68
N ASN A 146 -6.90 -61.47 -8.02
CA ASN A 146 -7.69 -62.06 -9.10
C ASN A 146 -7.45 -61.37 -10.46
N SER A 147 -6.68 -60.25 -10.47
CA SER A 147 -6.33 -59.46 -11.66
C SER A 147 -7.55 -58.90 -12.41
N ASN A 148 -8.60 -58.51 -11.67
CA ASN A 148 -9.79 -57.91 -12.26
C ASN A 148 -9.67 -56.38 -12.42
N GLY A 149 -8.57 -55.78 -11.92
CA GLY A 149 -8.31 -54.33 -11.98
C GLY A 149 -8.94 -53.53 -10.85
N GLN A 150 -9.50 -54.17 -9.84
CA GLN A 150 -10.10 -53.60 -8.64
C GLN A 150 -9.62 -54.37 -7.40
N ILE A 151 -9.64 -53.74 -6.24
CA ILE A 151 -9.28 -54.41 -4.98
C ILE A 151 -10.53 -54.41 -4.09
N ASP A 152 -10.95 -55.61 -3.72
CA ASP A 152 -12.10 -55.85 -2.85
C ASP A 152 -11.72 -56.11 -1.38
N ALA A 153 -12.73 -56.18 -0.52
CA ALA A 153 -12.54 -56.46 0.91
C ALA A 153 -11.91 -57.85 1.18
N SER A 154 -12.15 -58.83 0.33
CA SER A 154 -11.60 -60.19 0.49
C SER A 154 -10.10 -60.23 0.19
N GLU A 155 -9.67 -59.46 -0.80
CA GLU A 155 -8.27 -59.28 -1.17
C GLU A 155 -7.50 -58.49 -0.11
N LEU A 156 -8.08 -57.41 0.40
CA LEU A 156 -7.49 -56.68 1.56
C LEU A 156 -7.36 -57.59 2.78
N SER A 157 -8.35 -58.43 3.06
CA SER A 157 -8.28 -59.42 4.15
C SER A 157 -7.12 -60.41 3.96
N GLN A 158 -6.87 -60.85 2.73
CA GLN A 158 -5.72 -61.73 2.41
C GLN A 158 -4.39 -61.02 2.67
N VAL A 159 -4.27 -59.78 2.25
CA VAL A 159 -3.06 -58.96 2.47
C VAL A 159 -2.81 -58.74 3.97
N ILE A 160 -3.86 -58.39 4.75
CA ILE A 160 -3.75 -58.25 6.20
C ILE A 160 -3.19 -59.50 6.86
N LYS A 161 -3.67 -60.68 6.45
CA LYS A 161 -3.19 -61.99 6.97
C LYS A 161 -1.75 -62.28 6.55
N GLN A 162 -1.43 -62.06 5.28
CA GLN A 162 -0.10 -62.36 4.71
C GLN A 162 0.99 -61.45 5.24
N GLU A 163 0.69 -60.18 5.47
CA GLU A 163 1.63 -59.13 5.89
C GLU A 163 1.68 -58.95 7.41
N GLY A 164 0.83 -59.65 8.19
CA GLY A 164 0.80 -59.58 9.65
C GLY A 164 0.35 -58.24 10.21
N LEU A 165 -0.42 -57.48 9.44
CA LEU A 165 -0.86 -56.12 9.76
C LEU A 165 -1.99 -56.04 10.80
N SER A 166 -2.42 -57.19 11.33
CA SER A 166 -3.59 -57.28 12.23
C SER A 166 -3.33 -56.88 13.69
N LYS A 167 -2.09 -56.65 14.12
CA LYS A 167 -1.76 -56.53 15.56
C LYS A 167 -1.05 -55.28 16.05
N ASP A 168 -0.58 -54.40 15.18
CA ASP A 168 0.37 -53.34 15.61
C ASP A 168 0.02 -51.89 15.36
N VAL A 169 -1.14 -51.58 14.78
CA VAL A 169 -1.55 -50.18 14.57
C VAL A 169 -2.91 -50.02 15.21
N SER A 170 -2.96 -49.20 16.27
CA SER A 170 -4.15 -48.77 16.98
C SER A 170 -5.34 -48.60 16.03
N GLU A 171 -6.43 -49.21 16.28
CA GLU A 171 -7.80 -48.99 15.77
C GLU A 171 -8.02 -48.85 14.24
N CYS A 172 -6.96 -48.52 13.41
CA CYS A 172 -7.05 -48.43 11.95
C CYS A 172 -6.57 -49.71 11.26
N THR A 173 -7.28 -50.17 10.21
CA THR A 173 -7.00 -51.37 9.42
C THR A 173 -6.89 -51.04 7.94
N LEU A 174 -6.42 -51.99 7.08
CA LEU A 174 -6.42 -51.77 5.64
C LEU A 174 -7.83 -51.62 5.04
N PHE A 175 -8.86 -52.07 5.74
CA PHE A 175 -10.26 -51.80 5.33
C PHE A 175 -10.62 -50.32 5.36
N ASP A 176 -9.90 -49.52 6.16
CA ASP A 176 -10.09 -48.07 6.17
C ASP A 176 -9.61 -47.41 4.86
N LEU A 177 -8.73 -48.08 4.07
CA LEU A 177 -8.42 -47.61 2.69
C LEU A 177 -9.68 -47.68 1.83
N LEU A 178 -10.44 -48.78 1.89
CA LEU A 178 -11.70 -48.91 1.17
C LEU A 178 -12.72 -47.87 1.68
N LYS A 179 -12.91 -47.78 2.99
CA LYS A 179 -13.87 -46.90 3.63
C LYS A 179 -13.68 -45.41 3.27
N TYR A 180 -12.43 -44.95 3.15
CA TYR A 180 -12.12 -43.51 2.95
C TYR A 180 -11.79 -43.14 1.52
N ASN A 181 -11.53 -44.10 0.61
CA ASN A 181 -11.07 -43.81 -0.74
C ASN A 181 -11.92 -44.42 -1.85
N ASP A 182 -12.90 -45.23 -1.54
CA ASP A 182 -13.96 -45.61 -2.45
C ASP A 182 -14.90 -44.40 -2.64
N VAL A 183 -14.81 -43.79 -3.80
CA VAL A 183 -15.52 -42.51 -4.09
C VAL A 183 -16.84 -42.76 -4.78
N ASN A 184 -16.93 -43.87 -5.52
CA ASN A 184 -18.12 -44.23 -6.25
C ASN A 184 -19.05 -45.15 -5.43
N ASP A 185 -18.64 -45.50 -4.17
CA ASP A 185 -19.40 -46.32 -3.21
C ASP A 185 -19.78 -47.71 -3.78
N ASP A 186 -18.84 -48.29 -4.58
CA ASP A 186 -19.01 -49.60 -5.19
C ASP A 186 -18.38 -50.75 -4.37
N GLU A 187 -17.86 -50.46 -3.17
CA GLU A 187 -17.17 -51.37 -2.25
C GLU A 187 -15.87 -51.98 -2.82
N HIS A 188 -15.29 -51.32 -3.85
CA HIS A 188 -14.04 -51.72 -4.48
C HIS A 188 -13.10 -50.53 -4.59
N LEU A 189 -11.80 -50.78 -4.64
CA LEU A 189 -10.81 -49.73 -4.96
C LEU A 189 -10.31 -49.94 -6.39
N THR A 190 -10.67 -49.05 -7.27
CA THR A 190 -10.03 -48.94 -8.58
C THR A 190 -8.56 -48.58 -8.44
N LYS A 191 -7.77 -48.77 -9.51
CA LYS A 191 -6.35 -48.44 -9.52
C LYS A 191 -6.11 -46.95 -9.15
N ASP A 192 -6.96 -46.05 -9.63
CA ASP A 192 -6.83 -44.62 -9.38
C ASP A 192 -7.20 -44.25 -7.95
N GLU A 193 -8.19 -44.92 -7.36
CA GLU A 193 -8.56 -44.81 -5.96
C GLU A 193 -7.45 -45.29 -5.03
N PHE A 194 -6.83 -46.43 -5.38
CA PHE A 194 -5.69 -46.94 -4.65
C PHE A 194 -4.46 -46.03 -4.72
N TYR A 195 -4.18 -45.44 -5.90
CA TYR A 195 -3.15 -44.43 -6.01
C TYR A 195 -3.43 -43.20 -5.09
N THR A 196 -4.66 -42.73 -5.14
CA THR A 196 -5.09 -41.59 -4.28
C THR A 196 -5.01 -41.99 -2.81
N ALA A 197 -5.42 -43.21 -2.45
CA ALA A 197 -5.32 -43.69 -1.08
C ALA A 197 -3.89 -43.66 -0.54
N LEU A 198 -2.90 -43.89 -1.40
CA LEU A 198 -1.48 -43.89 -1.06
C LEU A 198 -0.76 -42.58 -1.49
N ASP A 199 -1.50 -41.49 -1.64
CA ASP A 199 -1.02 -40.15 -1.97
C ASP A 199 -0.19 -40.10 -3.28
N VAL A 200 -0.57 -40.86 -4.29
CA VAL A 200 -0.03 -40.80 -5.65
C VAL A 200 -1.06 -40.19 -6.57
N TYR A 201 -0.81 -38.97 -7.02
CA TYR A 201 -1.68 -38.21 -7.90
C TYR A 201 -1.00 -38.01 -9.26
N LEU A 202 -1.73 -38.26 -10.35
CA LEU A 202 -1.27 -38.01 -11.71
C LEU A 202 -1.66 -36.59 -12.08
N LEU A 203 -0.76 -35.65 -11.82
CA LEU A 203 -0.98 -34.23 -12.07
C LEU A 203 -0.25 -33.83 -13.35
N THR A 204 -0.89 -33.00 -14.14
CA THR A 204 -0.35 -32.39 -15.36
C THR A 204 -0.52 -30.89 -15.34
N LEU A 205 0.45 -30.19 -15.92
CA LEU A 205 0.38 -28.76 -16.19
C LEU A 205 0.97 -28.53 -17.58
N PRO A 206 0.18 -28.06 -18.55
CA PRO A 206 0.66 -27.72 -19.87
C PRO A 206 1.73 -26.62 -19.82
N ASP A 207 2.76 -26.71 -20.66
CA ASP A 207 3.87 -25.77 -20.66
C ASP A 207 3.46 -24.33 -20.98
N ASP A 208 2.46 -24.16 -21.84
CA ASP A 208 1.86 -22.89 -22.21
C ASP A 208 1.06 -22.23 -21.05
N GLN A 209 0.66 -23.02 -20.06
CA GLN A 209 -0.10 -22.55 -18.89
C GLN A 209 0.75 -22.35 -17.65
N LYS A 210 2.06 -22.63 -17.69
CA LYS A 210 2.95 -22.44 -16.54
C LYS A 210 3.01 -20.99 -16.04
N VAL A 211 2.81 -20.04 -16.94
CA VAL A 211 2.75 -18.62 -16.63
C VAL A 211 1.49 -18.02 -17.25
N SER A 212 0.68 -17.36 -16.45
CA SER A 212 -0.50 -16.63 -16.92
C SER A 212 -0.49 -15.20 -16.42
N VAL A 213 -1.15 -14.31 -17.17
CA VAL A 213 -1.32 -12.90 -16.82
C VAL A 213 -2.82 -12.62 -16.72
N THR A 214 -3.24 -12.15 -15.57
CA THR A 214 -4.63 -11.72 -15.33
C THR A 214 -4.64 -10.21 -15.12
N THR A 215 -5.49 -9.51 -15.87
CA THR A 215 -5.67 -8.06 -15.75
C THR A 215 -7.04 -7.76 -15.13
N ALA A 216 -7.06 -6.92 -14.12
CA ALA A 216 -8.29 -6.44 -13.49
C ALA A 216 -8.25 -4.92 -13.33
N THR A 217 -9.41 -4.29 -13.32
CA THR A 217 -9.52 -2.85 -13.02
C THR A 217 -9.72 -2.66 -11.51
N VAL A 218 -9.13 -1.62 -10.93
CA VAL A 218 -9.27 -1.28 -9.52
C VAL A 218 -10.76 -1.28 -9.10
N GLY A 219 -11.04 -1.88 -7.95
CA GLY A 219 -12.40 -2.01 -7.41
C GLY A 219 -13.21 -3.20 -7.94
N GLN A 220 -12.78 -3.84 -9.01
CA GLN A 220 -13.39 -5.08 -9.51
C GLN A 220 -12.88 -6.30 -8.76
N SER A 221 -13.52 -7.45 -8.99
CA SER A 221 -13.05 -8.74 -8.51
C SER A 221 -12.10 -9.38 -9.53
N ALA A 222 -11.11 -10.13 -9.06
CA ALA A 222 -10.24 -10.96 -9.88
C ALA A 222 -10.32 -12.42 -9.44
N VAL A 223 -10.23 -13.33 -10.42
CA VAL A 223 -10.18 -14.78 -10.20
C VAL A 223 -8.93 -15.31 -10.86
N LEU A 224 -8.10 -16.01 -10.09
CA LEU A 224 -6.92 -16.70 -10.58
C LEU A 224 -7.20 -18.21 -10.52
N THR A 225 -7.26 -18.85 -11.68
CA THR A 225 -7.59 -20.28 -11.82
C THR A 225 -6.33 -21.10 -11.95
N CYS A 226 -6.15 -22.10 -11.10
CA CYS A 226 -5.00 -23.00 -11.16
C CYS A 226 -5.19 -24.07 -12.23
N ALA A 227 -4.33 -24.09 -13.25
CA ALA A 227 -4.43 -24.99 -14.40
C ALA A 227 -3.87 -26.41 -14.15
N ILE A 228 -3.42 -26.72 -12.95
CA ILE A 228 -2.96 -28.05 -12.60
C ILE A 228 -4.15 -29.00 -12.64
N ALA A 229 -4.12 -29.94 -13.56
CA ALA A 229 -5.19 -30.91 -13.81
C ALA A 229 -4.82 -32.31 -13.33
N GLY A 230 -5.84 -33.09 -12.93
CA GLY A 230 -5.77 -34.48 -12.54
C GLY A 230 -7.16 -34.96 -12.17
N GLU A 231 -7.50 -36.26 -12.41
CA GLU A 231 -8.84 -36.82 -12.11
C GLU A 231 -9.21 -36.64 -10.64
N ARG A 232 -8.24 -36.82 -9.75
CA ARG A 232 -8.34 -36.51 -8.33
C ARG A 232 -7.13 -35.68 -7.97
N ARG A 233 -7.38 -34.43 -7.64
CA ARG A 233 -6.35 -33.44 -7.35
C ARG A 233 -6.33 -33.12 -5.84
N PRO A 234 -5.15 -33.13 -5.16
CA PRO A 234 -5.05 -32.57 -3.82
C PRO A 234 -5.53 -31.13 -3.77
N PRO A 235 -5.89 -30.61 -2.59
CA PRO A 235 -6.23 -29.20 -2.44
C PRO A 235 -5.17 -28.30 -3.05
N VAL A 236 -5.61 -27.26 -3.73
CA VAL A 236 -4.69 -26.26 -4.30
C VAL A 236 -4.25 -25.30 -3.21
N LEU A 237 -2.96 -25.09 -3.13
CA LEU A 237 -2.34 -24.13 -2.24
C LEU A 237 -1.82 -22.95 -3.04
N TRP A 238 -2.13 -21.74 -2.56
CA TRP A 238 -1.70 -20.48 -3.16
C TRP A 238 -0.63 -19.81 -2.32
N LYS A 239 0.37 -19.28 -2.99
CA LYS A 239 1.44 -18.48 -2.39
C LYS A 239 1.51 -17.10 -3.04
N ARG A 240 1.79 -16.09 -2.23
CA ARG A 240 2.23 -14.76 -2.65
C ARG A 240 3.54 -14.45 -1.92
N ASN A 241 4.57 -14.08 -2.65
CA ASN A 241 5.89 -13.79 -2.06
C ASN A 241 6.35 -14.90 -1.09
N HIS A 242 6.22 -16.16 -1.51
CA HIS A 242 6.57 -17.37 -0.73
C HIS A 242 5.71 -17.63 0.52
N GLN A 243 4.69 -16.81 0.79
CA GLN A 243 3.76 -16.99 1.91
C GLN A 243 2.49 -17.69 1.46
N TYR A 244 2.09 -18.75 2.15
CA TYR A 244 0.82 -19.43 1.90
C TYR A 244 -0.37 -18.57 2.26
N LEU A 245 -1.24 -18.32 1.31
CA LEU A 245 -2.45 -17.53 1.49
C LEU A 245 -3.56 -18.30 2.19
N ASN A 246 -3.64 -19.62 1.95
CA ASN A 246 -4.67 -20.50 2.50
C ASN A 246 -4.69 -20.53 4.04
N SER A 247 -3.55 -20.27 4.69
CA SER A 247 -3.42 -20.23 6.15
C SER A 247 -3.65 -18.85 6.75
N LEU A 248 -3.82 -17.80 5.91
CA LEU A 248 -3.98 -16.43 6.35
C LEU A 248 -5.45 -16.03 6.29
N ASN A 249 -5.89 -15.28 7.29
CA ASN A 249 -7.21 -14.68 7.29
C ASN A 249 -7.10 -13.27 6.68
N LEU A 250 -7.22 -13.19 5.35
CA LEU A 250 -7.11 -11.96 4.59
C LEU A 250 -8.49 -11.39 4.31
N GLU A 251 -8.60 -10.06 4.34
CA GLU A 251 -9.89 -9.38 4.19
C GLU A 251 -10.41 -9.42 2.74
N ASP A 252 -9.51 -9.23 1.78
CA ASP A 252 -9.83 -9.10 0.36
C ASP A 252 -9.72 -10.43 -0.41
N ILE A 253 -9.10 -11.45 0.19
CA ILE A 253 -8.91 -12.79 -0.39
C ILE A 253 -9.74 -13.76 0.42
N ASN A 254 -10.99 -13.99 0.01
CA ASN A 254 -11.97 -14.64 0.86
C ASN A 254 -12.33 -16.06 0.48
N ASP A 255 -12.08 -16.49 -0.75
CA ASP A 255 -12.58 -17.78 -1.19
C ASP A 255 -11.59 -18.48 -2.14
N PHE A 256 -11.25 -19.70 -1.77
CA PHE A 256 -10.57 -20.62 -2.65
C PHE A 256 -11.66 -21.53 -3.21
N GLY A 257 -12.21 -21.18 -4.39
CA GLY A 257 -13.32 -21.89 -5.02
C GLY A 257 -13.18 -23.42 -4.97
N ASP A 258 -14.27 -24.14 -5.19
CA ASP A 258 -14.25 -25.62 -5.18
C ASP A 258 -13.28 -26.21 -6.20
N ASP A 259 -13.00 -25.45 -7.25
CA ASP A 259 -11.99 -25.74 -8.27
C ASP A 259 -10.55 -25.35 -7.85
N GLY A 260 -10.35 -24.83 -6.64
CA GLY A 260 -9.06 -24.35 -6.14
C GLY A 260 -8.64 -22.97 -6.67
N SER A 261 -9.57 -22.21 -7.28
CA SER A 261 -9.31 -20.83 -7.72
C SER A 261 -9.14 -19.87 -6.55
N LEU A 262 -8.31 -18.85 -6.76
CA LEU A 262 -8.11 -17.74 -5.82
C LEU A 262 -9.01 -16.57 -6.22
N TYR A 263 -9.85 -16.11 -5.29
CA TYR A 263 -10.74 -14.97 -5.49
C TYR A 263 -10.24 -13.75 -4.71
N ILE A 264 -10.09 -12.63 -5.40
CA ILE A 264 -9.79 -11.32 -4.81
C ILE A 264 -11.02 -10.44 -5.05
N THR A 265 -11.73 -10.08 -3.99
CA THR A 265 -13.08 -9.47 -4.11
C THR A 265 -13.06 -8.00 -4.46
N LYS A 266 -12.05 -7.26 -4.05
CA LYS A 266 -11.89 -5.83 -4.32
C LYS A 266 -10.44 -5.53 -4.65
N VAL A 267 -10.11 -5.65 -5.92
CA VAL A 267 -8.74 -5.48 -6.38
C VAL A 267 -8.29 -4.03 -6.21
N THR A 268 -7.13 -3.85 -5.64
CA THR A 268 -6.41 -2.57 -5.54
C THR A 268 -4.99 -2.74 -6.08
N THR A 269 -4.28 -1.65 -6.24
CA THR A 269 -2.88 -1.68 -6.69
C THR A 269 -1.96 -2.47 -5.75
N THR A 270 -2.35 -2.64 -4.49
CA THR A 270 -1.61 -3.46 -3.51
C THR A 270 -1.61 -4.94 -3.83
N HIS A 271 -2.63 -5.40 -4.56
CA HIS A 271 -2.75 -6.81 -4.96
C HIS A 271 -1.92 -7.17 -6.20
N MET A 272 -1.31 -6.18 -6.87
CA MET A 272 -0.39 -6.45 -8.00
C MET A 272 0.74 -7.38 -7.59
N GLY A 273 1.19 -8.20 -8.52
CA GLY A 273 2.34 -9.08 -8.32
C GLY A 273 2.11 -10.52 -8.71
N ASN A 274 3.05 -11.37 -8.32
CA ASN A 274 3.06 -12.77 -8.71
C ASN A 274 2.46 -13.64 -7.62
N TYR A 275 1.54 -14.49 -8.04
CA TYR A 275 0.90 -15.54 -7.25
C TYR A 275 1.28 -16.88 -7.81
N THR A 276 1.58 -17.84 -6.98
CA THR A 276 1.85 -19.21 -7.42
C THR A 276 0.86 -20.18 -6.82
N CYS A 277 0.36 -21.12 -7.62
CA CYS A 277 -0.43 -22.21 -7.14
C CYS A 277 0.27 -23.56 -7.38
N HIS A 278 0.06 -24.50 -6.47
CA HIS A 278 0.45 -25.89 -6.60
C HIS A 278 -0.53 -26.79 -5.85
N ALA A 279 -0.58 -28.06 -6.19
CA ALA A 279 -1.33 -29.03 -5.40
C ALA A 279 -0.55 -29.38 -4.11
N ASP A 280 -1.24 -29.63 -3.01
CA ASP A 280 -0.63 -29.97 -1.73
C ASP A 280 0.27 -31.22 -1.88
N GLY A 281 1.50 -31.13 -1.35
CA GLY A 281 2.53 -32.16 -1.51
C GLY A 281 3.27 -32.19 -2.87
N TYR A 282 2.92 -31.30 -3.81
CA TYR A 282 3.50 -31.24 -5.17
C TYR A 282 4.11 -29.88 -5.49
N GLU A 283 4.96 -29.37 -4.64
CA GLU A 283 5.53 -28.01 -4.75
C GLU A 283 6.38 -27.78 -6.02
N LYS A 284 6.91 -28.81 -6.65
CA LYS A 284 7.71 -28.72 -7.88
C LYS A 284 6.86 -28.45 -9.13
N LEU A 285 5.58 -28.84 -9.09
CA LEU A 285 4.63 -28.57 -10.16
C LEU A 285 3.78 -27.36 -9.76
N PHE A 286 4.16 -26.19 -10.22
CA PHE A 286 3.48 -24.94 -9.89
C PHE A 286 3.21 -24.08 -11.13
N GLN A 287 2.15 -23.32 -11.06
CA GLN A 287 1.80 -22.29 -12.03
C GLN A 287 2.00 -20.92 -11.40
N THR A 288 2.52 -19.97 -12.19
CA THR A 288 2.68 -18.58 -11.79
C THR A 288 1.65 -17.70 -12.47
N HIS A 289 0.93 -16.90 -11.70
CA HIS A 289 0.00 -15.88 -12.17
C HIS A 289 0.53 -14.50 -11.85
N THR A 290 0.64 -13.65 -12.86
CA THR A 290 0.91 -12.23 -12.67
C THR A 290 -0.40 -11.46 -12.68
N LEU A 291 -0.80 -10.89 -11.56
CA LEU A 291 -1.97 -10.02 -11.46
C LEU A 291 -1.55 -8.58 -11.79
N GLN A 292 -2.06 -8.07 -12.89
CA GLN A 292 -1.95 -6.66 -13.29
C GLN A 292 -3.23 -5.91 -12.89
N VAL A 293 -3.07 -4.73 -12.32
CA VAL A 293 -4.21 -3.90 -11.91
C VAL A 293 -4.19 -2.61 -12.71
N ASN A 294 -5.21 -2.42 -13.50
CA ASN A 294 -5.40 -1.19 -14.26
C ASN A 294 -6.17 -0.16 -13.40
N VAL A 295 -5.74 1.10 -13.48
CA VAL A 295 -6.38 2.22 -12.79
C VAL A 295 -6.78 3.26 -13.83
N PRO A 296 -8.06 3.66 -13.90
CA PRO A 296 -8.49 4.74 -14.77
C PRO A 296 -7.71 6.02 -14.49
N PRO A 297 -7.53 6.89 -15.49
CA PRO A 297 -6.88 8.17 -15.28
C PRO A 297 -7.63 9.03 -14.27
N ILE A 298 -6.87 9.76 -13.44
CA ILE A 298 -7.37 10.89 -12.65
C ILE A 298 -6.52 12.09 -13.02
N ILE A 299 -7.16 13.17 -13.41
CA ILE A 299 -6.51 14.33 -14.02
C ILE A 299 -6.64 15.59 -13.15
N ARG A 300 -5.65 16.47 -13.25
CA ARG A 300 -5.65 17.81 -12.67
C ARG A 300 -5.02 18.78 -13.65
N VAL A 301 -5.62 19.95 -13.80
CA VAL A 301 -5.10 21.06 -14.62
C VAL A 301 -4.76 22.23 -13.72
N TYR A 302 -3.71 22.94 -14.05
CA TYR A 302 -3.28 24.13 -13.31
C TYR A 302 -2.78 25.22 -14.27
N PRO A 303 -3.12 26.47 -14.02
CA PRO A 303 -4.15 26.94 -13.07
C PRO A 303 -5.57 26.60 -13.57
N GLU A 304 -6.54 26.48 -12.68
CA GLU A 304 -7.96 26.27 -13.08
C GLU A 304 -8.45 27.40 -13.97
N SER A 305 -7.98 28.62 -13.72
CA SER A 305 -8.19 29.76 -14.61
C SER A 305 -7.09 30.82 -14.43
N GLN A 306 -6.85 31.58 -15.46
CA GLN A 306 -5.90 32.70 -15.43
C GLN A 306 -6.33 33.85 -16.34
N ALA A 307 -6.04 35.09 -15.90
CA ALA A 307 -6.15 36.27 -16.72
C ALA A 307 -4.76 36.76 -17.14
N ARG A 308 -4.59 37.14 -18.39
CA ARG A 308 -3.32 37.63 -18.96
C ARG A 308 -3.56 38.89 -19.78
N GLU A 309 -2.58 39.78 -19.77
CA GLU A 309 -2.56 40.93 -20.67
C GLU A 309 -2.06 40.49 -22.06
N PRO A 310 -2.53 41.15 -23.15
CA PRO A 310 -1.99 40.86 -24.49
C PRO A 310 -0.47 41.02 -24.52
N GLY A 311 0.21 40.17 -25.26
CA GLY A 311 1.65 40.23 -25.43
C GLY A 311 2.48 39.46 -24.38
N VAL A 312 1.88 39.03 -23.26
CA VAL A 312 2.57 38.20 -22.27
C VAL A 312 2.47 36.71 -22.58
N THR A 313 3.12 35.89 -21.83
CA THR A 313 3.09 34.45 -21.98
C THR A 313 2.07 33.81 -21.02
N ALA A 314 1.34 32.80 -21.47
CA ALA A 314 0.49 31.94 -20.66
C ALA A 314 1.00 30.50 -20.70
N SER A 315 0.93 29.81 -19.58
CA SER A 315 1.20 28.37 -19.48
C SER A 315 0.06 27.67 -18.76
N LEU A 316 -0.36 26.53 -19.31
CA LEU A 316 -1.35 25.62 -18.72
C LEU A 316 -0.69 24.26 -18.55
N ARG A 317 -0.79 23.68 -17.37
CA ARG A 317 -0.16 22.42 -17.02
C ARG A 317 -1.21 21.38 -16.72
N CYS A 318 -0.95 20.17 -17.16
CA CYS A 318 -1.81 19.02 -16.94
C CYS A 318 -1.00 17.91 -16.26
N HIS A 319 -1.59 17.29 -15.25
CA HIS A 319 -1.05 16.11 -14.61
C HIS A 319 -2.12 15.05 -14.54
N ALA A 320 -1.78 13.83 -14.93
CA ALA A 320 -2.67 12.69 -14.81
C ALA A 320 -1.93 11.51 -14.21
N GLU A 321 -2.60 10.78 -13.35
CA GLU A 321 -2.14 9.52 -12.80
C GLU A 321 -3.10 8.43 -13.24
N GLY A 322 -2.57 7.23 -13.49
CA GLY A 322 -3.32 6.05 -13.93
C GLY A 322 -2.36 4.91 -14.27
N ILE A 323 -2.87 3.71 -14.34
CA ILE A 323 -2.10 2.51 -14.69
C ILE A 323 -2.84 1.75 -15.80
N PRO A 324 -2.21 1.55 -16.95
CA PRO A 324 -0.95 2.12 -17.44
C PRO A 324 -0.93 3.65 -17.47
N GLY A 325 0.27 4.26 -17.52
CA GLY A 325 0.42 5.71 -17.57
C GLY A 325 -0.40 6.35 -18.71
N PRO A 326 -1.30 7.32 -18.42
CA PRO A 326 -2.23 7.83 -19.41
C PRO A 326 -1.56 8.71 -20.46
N ARG A 327 -2.08 8.69 -21.69
CA ARG A 327 -1.70 9.61 -22.77
C ARG A 327 -2.50 10.90 -22.63
N LEU A 328 -1.82 12.04 -22.81
CA LEU A 328 -2.44 13.36 -22.70
C LEU A 328 -2.71 13.95 -24.08
N ALA A 329 -3.84 14.65 -24.19
CA ALA A 329 -4.22 15.44 -25.34
C ALA A 329 -4.88 16.74 -24.87
N TRP A 330 -4.75 17.80 -25.67
CA TRP A 330 -5.36 19.10 -25.35
C TRP A 330 -6.34 19.54 -26.42
N MET A 331 -7.44 20.13 -25.95
CA MET A 331 -8.43 20.78 -26.78
C MET A 331 -8.57 22.26 -26.42
N LYS A 332 -8.84 23.13 -27.39
CA LYS A 332 -9.25 24.51 -27.17
C LYS A 332 -10.68 24.68 -27.66
N ASN A 333 -11.61 25.02 -26.78
CA ASN A 333 -13.03 25.17 -27.11
C ASN A 333 -13.59 23.95 -27.86
N GLY A 334 -13.24 22.74 -27.43
CA GLY A 334 -13.68 21.47 -28.05
C GLY A 334 -12.93 21.07 -29.34
N MET A 335 -11.93 21.81 -29.77
CA MET A 335 -11.11 21.47 -30.94
C MET A 335 -9.70 21.08 -30.55
N ASP A 336 -9.20 20.01 -31.16
CA ASP A 336 -7.83 19.53 -30.92
C ASP A 336 -6.81 20.62 -31.32
N ILE A 337 -5.92 20.94 -30.38
CA ILE A 337 -4.86 21.93 -30.60
C ILE A 337 -3.63 21.36 -31.32
N ALA A 338 -3.48 20.04 -31.43
CA ALA A 338 -2.34 19.43 -32.11
C ALA A 338 -2.21 19.87 -33.55
N SER A 339 -3.32 20.14 -34.24
CA SER A 339 -3.38 20.66 -35.60
C SER A 339 -3.08 22.17 -35.71
N LYS A 340 -3.06 22.89 -34.59
CA LYS A 340 -2.89 24.35 -34.52
C LYS A 340 -1.57 24.79 -33.90
N LEU A 341 -0.65 23.84 -33.68
CA LEU A 341 0.67 24.15 -33.14
C LEU A 341 1.42 25.13 -34.06
N SER A 342 2.03 26.12 -33.46
CA SER A 342 2.74 27.20 -34.13
C SER A 342 3.92 27.66 -33.27
N LYS A 343 4.69 28.65 -33.74
CA LYS A 343 5.70 29.28 -32.89
C LYS A 343 5.12 29.95 -31.63
N GLN A 344 3.86 30.34 -31.69
CA GLN A 344 3.15 30.98 -30.58
C GLN A 344 2.56 29.95 -29.62
N LEU A 345 1.92 28.89 -30.14
CA LEU A 345 1.28 27.83 -29.40
C LEU A 345 2.10 26.54 -29.48
N THR A 346 2.71 26.14 -28.38
CA THR A 346 3.57 24.97 -28.32
C THR A 346 3.16 24.03 -27.18
N LEU A 347 3.39 22.73 -27.38
CA LEU A 347 3.29 21.72 -26.34
C LEU A 347 4.71 21.44 -25.80
N GLN A 348 4.85 21.52 -24.49
CA GLN A 348 6.09 21.23 -23.77
C GLN A 348 5.91 20.01 -22.87
N ALA A 349 7.01 19.47 -22.35
CA ALA A 349 7.04 18.32 -21.45
C ALA A 349 6.19 17.15 -21.99
N ASN A 350 6.43 16.74 -23.24
CA ASN A 350 5.73 15.66 -23.94
C ASN A 350 4.18 15.80 -23.92
N GLY A 351 3.68 17.04 -24.03
CA GLY A 351 2.27 17.32 -24.10
C GLY A 351 1.59 17.61 -22.76
N SER A 352 2.33 17.60 -21.65
CA SER A 352 1.73 17.95 -20.34
C SER A 352 1.63 19.46 -20.08
N GLU A 353 2.25 20.30 -20.89
CA GLU A 353 2.20 21.76 -20.77
C GLU A 353 1.86 22.42 -22.12
N VAL A 354 0.81 23.23 -22.11
CA VAL A 354 0.51 24.16 -23.22
C VAL A 354 1.17 25.47 -22.91
N HIS A 355 1.99 25.94 -23.81
CA HIS A 355 2.71 27.20 -23.73
C HIS A 355 2.27 28.13 -24.85
N ILE A 356 1.77 29.31 -24.51
CA ILE A 356 1.29 30.33 -25.44
C ILE A 356 2.15 31.56 -25.24
N SER A 357 3.05 31.84 -26.18
CA SER A 357 3.85 33.05 -26.18
C SER A 357 3.10 34.20 -26.88
N ASN A 358 3.22 35.41 -26.35
CA ASN A 358 2.57 36.59 -26.92
C ASN A 358 1.06 36.42 -27.12
N VAL A 359 0.33 36.19 -25.99
CA VAL A 359 -1.12 35.93 -26.04
C VAL A 359 -1.91 37.07 -26.68
N HIS A 360 -2.91 36.71 -27.46
CA HIS A 360 -3.86 37.62 -28.11
C HIS A 360 -5.29 37.37 -27.58
N PHE A 361 -6.20 38.31 -27.82
CA PHE A 361 -7.61 38.16 -27.40
C PHE A 361 -8.29 36.88 -27.91
N GLU A 362 -7.86 36.39 -29.09
CA GLU A 362 -8.32 35.15 -29.72
C GLU A 362 -7.90 33.89 -28.93
N ASP A 363 -6.91 34.00 -28.03
CA ASP A 363 -6.46 32.91 -27.19
C ASP A 363 -7.34 32.71 -25.96
N THR A 364 -8.25 33.65 -25.68
CA THR A 364 -9.29 33.47 -24.68
C THR A 364 -10.12 32.22 -24.98
N GLY A 365 -10.34 31.39 -23.97
CA GLY A 365 -11.16 30.21 -24.12
C GLY A 365 -10.91 29.16 -23.07
N ALA A 366 -11.61 28.05 -23.20
CA ALA A 366 -11.47 26.86 -22.38
C ALA A 366 -10.44 25.91 -23.01
N TYR A 367 -9.48 25.53 -22.23
CA TYR A 367 -8.45 24.55 -22.61
C TYR A 367 -8.67 23.28 -21.79
N THR A 368 -9.10 22.21 -22.46
CA THR A 368 -9.38 20.92 -21.84
C THR A 368 -8.19 19.99 -22.03
N CYS A 369 -7.64 19.47 -20.95
CA CYS A 369 -6.71 18.37 -21.01
C CYS A 369 -7.46 17.04 -20.85
N ILE A 370 -7.19 16.08 -21.73
CA ILE A 370 -7.80 14.76 -21.72
C ILE A 370 -6.72 13.73 -21.46
N ALA A 371 -6.95 12.89 -20.49
CA ALA A 371 -6.08 11.76 -20.16
C ALA A 371 -6.78 10.45 -20.51
N ARG A 372 -6.09 9.55 -21.21
CA ARG A 372 -6.65 8.27 -21.66
C ARG A 372 -5.66 7.14 -21.45
N ASN A 373 -6.14 6.04 -20.89
CA ASN A 373 -5.45 4.75 -20.86
C ASN A 373 -6.44 3.60 -21.15
N ASP A 374 -6.00 2.35 -21.04
CA ASP A 374 -6.83 1.18 -21.34
C ASP A 374 -7.97 0.97 -20.34
N ALA A 375 -7.90 1.58 -19.16
CA ALA A 375 -8.93 1.48 -18.12
C ALA A 375 -10.00 2.59 -18.21
N GLY A 376 -9.74 3.71 -18.92
CA GLY A 376 -10.70 4.79 -19.03
C GLY A 376 -10.15 6.09 -19.57
N VAL A 377 -10.99 7.12 -19.43
CA VAL A 377 -10.72 8.50 -19.88
C VAL A 377 -11.19 9.46 -18.79
N ASP A 378 -10.40 10.48 -18.54
CA ASP A 378 -10.77 11.58 -17.65
C ASP A 378 -10.35 12.91 -18.29
N GLU A 379 -11.03 14.00 -17.96
CA GLU A 379 -10.75 15.33 -18.48
C GLU A 379 -10.87 16.42 -17.42
N ASP A 380 -10.07 17.47 -17.57
CA ASP A 380 -10.13 18.65 -16.71
C ASP A 380 -9.88 19.92 -17.53
N ILE A 381 -10.46 21.04 -17.11
CA ILE A 381 -10.57 22.26 -17.89
C ILE A 381 -9.87 23.42 -17.18
N SER A 382 -9.06 24.16 -17.94
CA SER A 382 -8.50 25.47 -17.54
C SER A 382 -9.04 26.57 -18.43
N SER A 383 -9.39 27.72 -17.84
CA SER A 383 -9.88 28.89 -18.55
C SER A 383 -8.79 29.96 -18.68
N LEU A 384 -8.50 30.39 -19.91
CA LEU A 384 -7.62 31.52 -20.18
C LEU A 384 -8.47 32.73 -20.60
N PHE A 385 -8.28 33.84 -19.93
CA PHE A 385 -8.86 35.14 -20.26
C PHE A 385 -7.75 36.10 -20.68
N VAL A 386 -7.87 36.70 -21.85
CA VAL A 386 -6.94 37.74 -22.32
C VAL A 386 -7.69 39.07 -22.27
N GLU A 387 -7.27 39.98 -21.36
CA GLU A 387 -7.98 41.23 -21.12
C GLU A 387 -6.97 42.39 -21.07
N ASP A 388 -7.38 43.54 -21.60
CA ASP A 388 -6.60 44.78 -21.49
C ASP A 388 -6.65 45.33 -20.07
N SER A 389 -5.53 45.86 -19.59
CA SER A 389 -5.38 46.43 -18.25
C SER A 389 -6.39 47.58 -17.95
N ALA A 390 -6.88 48.26 -18.98
CA ALA A 390 -7.90 49.28 -18.90
C ALA A 390 -9.31 48.75 -18.59
N ARG A 391 -9.59 47.46 -18.75
CA ARG A 391 -10.90 46.81 -18.55
C ARG A 391 -10.93 45.93 -17.29
N LYS A 392 -10.02 46.10 -16.37
CA LYS A 392 -10.02 45.36 -15.11
C LYS A 392 -11.32 45.57 -14.36
N THR A 393 -12.28 44.69 -14.56
CA THR A 393 -13.54 44.66 -13.84
C THR A 393 -13.33 44.25 -12.38
N LEU A 394 -14.32 44.60 -11.53
CA LEU A 394 -14.37 44.22 -10.12
C LEU A 394 -14.02 42.74 -9.86
N ALA A 395 -14.35 41.85 -10.81
CA ALA A 395 -14.01 40.44 -10.79
C ALA A 395 -12.47 40.21 -10.77
N ASN A 396 -11.71 40.97 -11.55
CA ASN A 396 -10.24 40.86 -11.59
C ASN A 396 -9.57 41.41 -10.33
N ILE A 397 -10.21 42.38 -9.64
CA ILE A 397 -9.75 42.86 -8.33
C ILE A 397 -10.03 41.78 -7.29
N LEU A 398 -11.18 41.14 -7.31
CA LEU A 398 -11.51 39.98 -6.45
C LEU A 398 -10.57 38.82 -6.69
N TRP A 399 -10.19 38.55 -7.95
CA TRP A 399 -9.22 37.53 -8.32
C TRP A 399 -7.80 37.84 -7.84
N ARG A 400 -7.35 39.09 -7.90
CA ARG A 400 -6.08 39.50 -7.31
C ARG A 400 -6.11 39.45 -5.77
N GLU A 401 -7.23 39.79 -5.17
CA GLU A 401 -7.42 39.66 -3.71
C GLU A 401 -7.57 38.19 -3.29
N GLU A 402 -8.17 37.33 -4.11
CA GLU A 402 -8.20 35.87 -3.93
C GLU A 402 -6.80 35.29 -4.16
N GLY A 403 -6.03 35.78 -5.12
CA GLY A 403 -4.64 35.40 -5.37
C GLY A 403 -3.65 35.86 -4.29
N LEU A 404 -4.01 36.81 -3.47
CA LEU A 404 -3.37 37.18 -2.20
C LEU A 404 -3.84 36.29 -1.03
N GLY A 405 -4.73 35.35 -1.29
CA GLY A 405 -5.08 34.28 -0.37
C GLY A 405 -3.83 33.53 0.12
N ILE A 406 -3.91 33.01 1.32
CA ILE A 406 -2.86 32.28 2.06
C ILE A 406 -2.33 31.05 1.28
N GLY A 407 -2.91 30.73 0.12
CA GLY A 407 -2.51 29.67 -0.77
C GLY A 407 -1.26 29.99 -1.59
N ASN A 408 -0.49 28.95 -1.95
CA ASN A 408 0.72 29.00 -2.79
C ASN A 408 1.91 29.72 -2.14
N MET A 409 2.12 29.51 -0.84
CA MET A 409 3.17 30.09 -0.03
C MET A 409 3.92 29.03 0.78
N PHE A 410 5.19 29.27 1.05
CA PHE A 410 5.93 28.54 2.05
C PHE A 410 5.75 29.17 3.43
N TYR A 411 5.47 28.33 4.41
CA TYR A 411 5.45 28.68 5.82
C TYR A 411 6.71 28.10 6.47
N VAL A 412 7.55 28.97 6.98
CA VAL A 412 8.83 28.61 7.58
C VAL A 412 8.81 28.94 9.06
N PHE A 413 8.94 27.90 9.86
CA PHE A 413 9.04 28.01 11.31
C PHE A 413 10.50 28.26 11.66
N TYR A 414 10.75 29.28 12.45
CA TYR A 414 12.07 29.70 12.89
C TYR A 414 12.02 30.24 14.33
N GLU A 415 13.16 30.65 14.90
CA GLU A 415 13.29 30.99 16.33
C GLU A 415 12.25 32.05 16.80
N ASP A 416 11.95 33.05 15.99
CA ASP A 416 11.08 34.18 16.37
C ASP A 416 9.64 34.09 15.80
N GLY A 417 9.23 32.94 15.30
CA GLY A 417 7.87 32.74 14.80
C GLY A 417 7.75 32.00 13.45
N ILE A 418 6.87 32.50 12.58
CA ILE A 418 6.64 31.93 11.27
C ILE A 418 6.77 33.04 10.21
N LYS A 419 7.55 32.77 9.17
CA LYS A 419 7.59 33.61 7.97
C LYS A 419 6.78 32.97 6.85
N VAL A 420 5.94 33.76 6.20
CA VAL A 420 5.17 33.38 5.01
C VAL A 420 5.88 33.95 3.80
N ILE A 421 6.28 33.09 2.89
CA ILE A 421 7.19 33.43 1.80
C ILE A 421 6.56 33.08 0.46
N GLN A 422 6.58 34.05 -0.43
CA GLN A 422 6.17 33.91 -1.81
C GLN A 422 7.40 33.50 -2.65
N PRO A 423 7.43 32.29 -3.26
CA PRO A 423 8.65 31.76 -3.86
C PRO A 423 9.05 32.42 -5.18
N VAL A 424 8.09 32.95 -5.93
CA VAL A 424 8.36 33.53 -7.25
C VAL A 424 9.12 34.84 -7.14
N ALA A 425 8.64 35.73 -6.28
CA ALA A 425 9.29 37.03 -6.04
C ALA A 425 10.40 36.98 -4.98
N CYS A 426 10.57 35.85 -4.31
CA CYS A 426 11.51 35.68 -3.21
C CYS A 426 11.26 36.69 -2.06
N GLU A 427 10.02 36.92 -1.75
CA GLU A 427 9.62 37.95 -0.76
C GLU A 427 8.94 37.38 0.47
N ILE A 428 9.25 37.94 1.62
CA ILE A 428 8.53 37.68 2.86
C ILE A 428 7.23 38.47 2.82
N GLN A 429 6.10 37.82 2.63
CA GLN A 429 4.78 38.44 2.59
C GLN A 429 4.26 38.77 3.98
N ARG A 430 4.61 37.94 4.96
CA ARG A 430 4.16 38.13 6.34
C ARG A 430 5.14 37.53 7.34
N HIS A 431 5.27 38.19 8.46
CA HIS A 431 5.94 37.70 9.65
C HIS A 431 4.92 37.51 10.77
N ILE A 432 4.79 36.33 11.29
CA ILE A 432 3.85 35.95 12.33
C ILE A 432 4.64 35.78 13.62
N LYS A 433 4.44 36.67 14.57
CA LYS A 433 5.10 36.62 15.87
C LYS A 433 4.45 35.58 16.79
N PRO A 434 5.18 35.04 17.79
CA PRO A 434 4.64 34.05 18.74
C PRO A 434 3.43 34.56 19.54
N SER A 435 3.29 35.89 19.70
CA SER A 435 2.18 36.52 20.41
C SER A 435 0.93 36.75 19.57
N GLU A 436 1.00 36.60 18.25
CA GLU A 436 -0.14 36.78 17.34
C GLU A 436 -1.02 35.54 17.30
N LYS A 437 -2.33 35.74 17.52
CA LYS A 437 -3.33 34.71 17.22
C LYS A 437 -3.65 34.75 15.74
N LEU A 438 -3.26 33.73 15.04
CA LEU A 438 -3.59 33.53 13.63
C LEU A 438 -4.80 32.65 13.45
N LEU A 439 -5.49 32.88 12.34
CA LEU A 439 -6.65 32.15 11.88
C LEU A 439 -6.39 30.63 11.70
N ALA A 440 -5.13 30.23 11.65
CA ALA A 440 -4.76 28.84 11.39
C ALA A 440 -3.59 28.28 12.23
N LEU A 441 -2.80 29.14 12.88
CA LEU A 441 -1.59 28.70 13.57
C LEU A 441 -1.34 29.58 14.81
N GLN A 442 -1.12 28.96 15.95
CA GLN A 442 -0.65 29.64 17.16
C GLN A 442 0.74 29.09 17.53
N VAL A 443 1.70 29.98 17.64
CA VAL A 443 3.04 29.67 18.13
C VAL A 443 3.10 29.96 19.61
N SER A 444 3.50 28.99 20.42
CA SER A 444 3.69 29.20 21.86
C SER A 444 5.15 28.99 22.21
N SER A 445 5.73 30.00 22.86
CA SER A 445 7.05 29.90 23.49
C SER A 445 6.86 29.42 24.94
N ARG A 446 7.05 28.16 25.23
CA ARG A 446 7.29 27.70 26.60
C ARG A 446 8.59 26.90 26.63
N ALA A 447 9.48 27.40 27.46
CA ALA A 447 10.74 26.80 27.86
C ALA A 447 11.58 26.21 26.69
N ASN A 448 12.48 27.01 26.19
CA ASN A 448 13.63 26.66 25.35
C ASN A 448 13.35 26.04 23.95
N GLY A 449 12.17 26.21 23.40
CA GLY A 449 11.90 25.80 22.02
C GLY A 449 10.56 26.35 21.54
N ILE A 450 10.54 26.94 20.36
CA ILE A 450 9.30 27.33 19.70
C ILE A 450 8.70 26.09 19.08
N LEU A 451 7.62 25.59 19.67
CA LEU A 451 6.83 24.51 19.11
C LEU A 451 5.53 25.09 18.54
N PRO A 452 5.18 24.83 17.28
CA PRO A 452 3.89 25.24 16.74
C PRO A 452 2.79 24.46 17.47
N ARG A 453 1.87 25.16 18.10
CA ARG A 453 0.56 24.58 18.42
C ARG A 453 -0.25 24.60 17.13
N CYS A 454 -0.62 23.45 16.66
CA CYS A 454 -1.44 23.35 15.48
C CYS A 454 -2.83 23.88 15.75
N VAL A 455 -3.16 24.92 15.03
CA VAL A 455 -4.51 25.45 14.88
C VAL A 455 -4.92 25.17 13.44
N LYS A 456 -6.10 24.66 13.30
CA LYS A 456 -6.75 24.23 12.09
C LYS A 456 -6.57 25.15 10.88
N ALA A 457 -5.95 24.66 9.82
CA ALA A 457 -6.10 25.20 8.48
C ALA A 457 -7.34 24.57 7.80
N THR A 458 -8.37 25.37 7.52
CA THR A 458 -9.53 24.89 6.76
C THR A 458 -9.60 25.62 5.43
N ASP A 459 -10.04 24.93 4.39
CA ASP A 459 -10.38 25.50 3.08
C ASP A 459 -11.35 26.70 3.16
N LYS A 460 -12.12 26.79 4.25
CA LYS A 460 -13.01 27.91 4.53
C LYS A 460 -12.31 29.15 5.07
N SER A 461 -11.05 29.03 5.49
CA SER A 461 -10.24 30.20 5.84
C SER A 461 -10.03 31.13 4.64
N ARG A 462 -10.06 30.60 3.41
CA ARG A 462 -10.05 31.36 2.16
C ARG A 462 -11.22 32.36 2.07
N LYS A 463 -12.44 31.96 2.41
CA LYS A 463 -13.63 32.83 2.35
C LYS A 463 -13.75 33.77 3.57
N GLN A 464 -13.17 33.45 4.70
CA GLN A 464 -13.29 34.21 5.95
C GLN A 464 -12.23 35.30 6.12
N LEU A 465 -11.11 35.23 5.38
CA LEU A 465 -10.16 36.38 5.30
C LEU A 465 -10.73 37.56 4.54
N LEU A 466 -11.70 37.34 3.66
CA LEU A 466 -12.41 38.39 2.91
C LEU A 466 -13.59 39.00 3.69
N GLN A 467 -14.12 38.30 4.68
CA GLN A 467 -15.12 38.83 5.59
C GLN A 467 -14.46 39.16 6.94
N ARG A 468 -14.29 40.42 7.21
CA ARG A 468 -13.80 41.00 8.51
C ARG A 468 -14.63 40.62 9.75
N SER A 469 -15.44 39.58 9.71
CA SER A 469 -16.31 39.15 10.78
C SER A 469 -15.91 37.80 11.35
N LYS A 470 -15.39 37.84 12.59
CA LYS A 470 -15.35 36.75 13.59
C LYS A 470 -15.04 35.34 13.05
N ALA A 471 -13.83 35.09 12.59
CA ALA A 471 -13.38 33.75 12.38
C ALA A 471 -13.22 33.04 13.74
N THR A 472 -13.96 31.96 13.93
CA THR A 472 -13.81 31.10 15.11
C THR A 472 -12.57 30.25 14.93
N VAL A 473 -11.49 30.59 15.62
CA VAL A 473 -10.29 29.74 15.70
C VAL A 473 -10.52 28.77 16.84
N SER A 474 -10.54 27.49 16.55
CA SER A 474 -10.55 26.47 17.61
C SER A 474 -9.11 26.12 17.98
N THR A 475 -8.82 26.13 19.27
CA THR A 475 -7.54 25.70 19.83
C THR A 475 -7.74 24.35 20.47
N VAL A 476 -6.89 23.39 20.12
CA VAL A 476 -6.88 22.06 20.74
C VAL A 476 -5.62 21.95 21.58
N ASP A 477 -5.77 21.56 22.83
CA ASP A 477 -4.63 21.32 23.71
C ASP A 477 -3.95 19.99 23.33
N THR A 478 -2.64 20.04 23.25
CA THR A 478 -1.79 18.88 22.96
C THR A 478 -1.10 18.40 24.23
N ASP A 479 -0.71 17.12 24.23
CA ASP A 479 0.18 16.60 25.26
C ASP A 479 1.55 17.29 25.21
N PRO A 480 2.32 17.25 26.31
CA PRO A 480 3.60 17.93 26.37
C PRO A 480 4.60 17.41 25.33
N TYR A 481 5.42 18.33 24.79
CA TYR A 481 6.46 18.05 23.81
C TYR A 481 5.96 17.38 22.52
N PRO A 482 5.02 18.02 21.77
CA PRO A 482 4.63 17.53 20.45
C PRO A 482 5.80 17.60 19.47
N VAL A 483 6.09 16.50 18.78
CA VAL A 483 7.29 16.33 17.94
C VAL A 483 6.99 16.02 16.49
N LYS A 484 5.86 15.38 16.21
CA LYS A 484 5.45 15.05 14.85
C LYS A 484 3.96 15.24 14.67
N LEU A 485 3.59 15.84 13.57
CA LEU A 485 2.21 16.04 13.17
C LEU A 485 2.04 15.56 11.74
N HIS A 486 0.94 14.83 11.49
CA HIS A 486 0.53 14.42 10.17
C HIS A 486 -0.96 14.63 9.98
N TYR A 487 -1.36 15.27 8.89
CA TYR A 487 -2.75 15.41 8.48
C TYR A 487 -3.10 14.34 7.46
N ASP A 488 -3.95 13.42 7.84
CA ASP A 488 -4.54 12.43 6.94
C ASP A 488 -5.79 13.04 6.31
N LYS A 489 -5.66 13.38 5.01
CA LYS A 489 -6.73 14.00 4.23
C LYS A 489 -7.89 13.02 3.98
N SER A 490 -7.61 11.73 3.85
CA SER A 490 -8.61 10.70 3.53
C SER A 490 -9.63 10.49 4.64
N HIS A 491 -9.20 10.60 5.90
CA HIS A 491 -10.07 10.45 7.08
C HIS A 491 -10.35 11.78 7.79
N ASP A 492 -9.84 12.88 7.28
CA ASP A 492 -9.93 14.21 7.91
C ASP A 492 -9.42 14.19 9.37
N GLN A 493 -8.26 13.56 9.58
CA GLN A 493 -7.66 13.37 10.89
C GLN A 493 -6.30 14.07 10.99
N VAL A 494 -6.01 14.62 12.17
CA VAL A 494 -4.66 15.08 12.53
C VAL A 494 -4.07 14.14 13.57
N TRP A 495 -2.97 13.50 13.20
CA TRP A 495 -2.20 12.62 14.06
C TRP A 495 -1.04 13.37 14.68
N LEU A 496 -0.89 13.26 15.99
CA LEU A 496 0.10 14.01 16.76
C LEU A 496 0.85 13.09 17.72
N LEU A 497 2.18 13.04 17.57
CA LEU A 497 3.08 12.36 18.49
C LEU A 497 3.68 13.38 19.46
N SER A 498 3.56 13.12 20.74
CA SER A 498 4.18 13.90 21.82
C SER A 498 5.13 13.03 22.64
N TRP A 499 6.26 13.55 23.04
CA TRP A 499 7.26 12.79 23.81
C TRP A 499 7.02 12.83 25.34
N GLY A 500 6.15 13.73 25.81
CA GLY A 500 5.87 13.93 27.23
C GLY A 500 6.96 14.72 27.97
N ASP A 501 8.21 14.44 27.68
CA ASP A 501 9.40 15.18 28.17
C ASP A 501 10.55 15.08 27.14
N MET A 502 11.68 15.74 27.44
CA MET A 502 12.87 15.72 26.56
C MET A 502 13.58 14.35 26.50
N GLU A 503 13.35 13.49 27.49
CA GLU A 503 13.93 12.15 27.58
C GLU A 503 13.06 11.08 26.94
N LYS A 504 11.89 11.49 26.40
CA LYS A 504 10.90 10.60 25.79
C LYS A 504 10.34 9.55 26.76
N ASN A 505 10.15 9.89 28.02
CA ASN A 505 9.70 8.93 29.03
C ASN A 505 8.21 8.61 28.98
N ARG A 506 7.40 9.53 28.43
CA ARG A 506 5.93 9.39 28.36
C ARG A 506 5.38 9.78 26.99
N PRO A 507 5.77 9.08 25.92
CA PRO A 507 5.25 9.40 24.61
C PRO A 507 3.77 9.08 24.52
N THR A 508 3.03 9.93 23.83
CA THR A 508 1.60 9.77 23.57
C THR A 508 1.30 10.02 22.10
N LEU A 509 0.29 9.32 21.59
CA LEU A 509 -0.21 9.50 20.25
C LEU A 509 -1.66 10.00 20.33
N GLN A 510 -1.92 11.21 19.86
CA GLN A 510 -3.23 11.83 19.84
C GLN A 510 -3.79 11.88 18.44
N VAL A 511 -5.10 11.66 18.30
CA VAL A 511 -5.81 11.79 17.03
C VAL A 511 -6.92 12.82 17.19
N ILE A 512 -6.96 13.79 16.29
CA ILE A 512 -8.02 14.78 16.21
C ILE A 512 -8.87 14.45 14.99
N ASN A 513 -10.06 13.95 15.22
CA ASN A 513 -11.03 13.60 14.17
C ASN A 513 -11.76 14.84 13.65
N GLN A 514 -12.25 14.76 12.41
CA GLN A 514 -12.99 15.84 11.74
C GLN A 514 -12.24 17.16 11.79
N ALA A 515 -10.94 17.11 11.51
CA ALA A 515 -10.02 18.23 11.65
C ALA A 515 -10.43 19.43 10.78
N SER A 516 -11.13 19.24 9.66
CA SER A 516 -11.68 20.29 8.80
C SER A 516 -13.05 20.81 9.22
N GLY A 517 -13.80 20.14 10.11
CA GLY A 517 -15.15 20.47 10.56
C GLY A 517 -15.24 21.79 11.39
N ARG A 518 -16.41 22.38 11.53
CA ARG A 518 -16.66 23.61 12.34
C ARG A 518 -17.08 23.33 13.79
N VAL A 519 -17.35 22.08 14.12
CA VAL A 519 -17.83 21.64 15.43
C VAL A 519 -16.66 21.37 16.36
N SER A 520 -16.90 21.37 17.68
CA SER A 520 -15.89 21.06 18.69
C SER A 520 -15.15 19.76 18.38
N HIS A 521 -13.82 19.85 18.29
CA HIS A 521 -12.99 18.71 17.96
C HIS A 521 -12.90 17.76 19.14
N HIS A 522 -13.17 16.50 18.91
CA HIS A 522 -12.89 15.45 19.86
C HIS A 522 -11.43 14.98 19.67
N THR A 523 -10.60 15.28 20.66
CA THR A 523 -9.27 14.68 20.73
C THR A 523 -9.40 13.29 21.30
N VAL A 524 -8.98 12.30 20.54
CA VAL A 524 -8.98 10.91 20.97
C VAL A 524 -7.53 10.45 21.13
N HIS A 525 -7.19 9.92 22.30
CA HIS A 525 -5.95 9.19 22.48
C HIS A 525 -6.16 7.78 21.96
N THR A 526 -5.32 7.32 21.05
CA THR A 526 -5.38 5.93 20.62
C THR A 526 -5.16 5.02 21.79
N GLN A 527 -6.08 4.09 22.01
CA GLN A 527 -5.99 3.13 23.10
C GLN A 527 -4.77 2.23 22.91
N PRO A 528 -3.83 2.19 23.86
CA PRO A 528 -2.68 1.29 23.76
C PRO A 528 -3.14 -0.15 23.92
N ILE A 529 -2.64 -1.03 23.07
CA ILE A 529 -2.82 -2.44 23.27
C ILE A 529 -1.89 -2.89 24.38
N GLY A 530 -2.49 -3.36 25.45
CA GLY A 530 -1.75 -3.95 26.57
C GLY A 530 -0.77 -2.99 27.26
N ARG A 531 -1.08 -1.71 27.41
CA ARG A 531 -0.26 -0.68 28.06
C ARG A 531 1.08 -0.38 27.37
N ARG A 532 1.22 -0.58 26.05
CA ARG A 532 2.49 -0.51 25.32
C ARG A 532 2.76 0.81 24.60
N PHE A 533 1.93 1.83 24.76
CA PHE A 533 2.17 3.15 24.15
C PHE A 533 3.28 3.97 24.82
N ASP A 534 3.73 3.54 25.97
CA ASP A 534 4.90 4.11 26.67
C ASP A 534 6.23 3.97 25.90
N ARG A 535 6.21 3.27 24.77
CA ARG A 535 7.39 2.99 23.93
C ARG A 535 7.30 3.49 22.48
N VAL A 536 6.28 4.27 22.14
CA VAL A 536 6.16 4.84 20.79
C VAL A 536 7.36 5.74 20.50
N ASP A 537 8.02 5.49 19.38
CA ASP A 537 9.13 6.32 18.90
C ASP A 537 8.74 7.14 17.68
N ASP A 538 7.96 6.52 16.78
CA ASP A 538 7.44 7.16 15.56
C ASP A 538 6.15 6.48 15.08
N PHE A 539 5.48 7.11 14.13
CA PHE A 539 4.38 6.53 13.38
C PHE A 539 4.52 6.84 11.89
N PHE A 540 3.97 5.98 11.06
CA PHE A 540 3.97 6.12 9.62
C PHE A 540 2.55 5.95 9.08
N ILE A 541 2.07 6.95 8.33
CA ILE A 541 0.84 6.90 7.56
C ILE A 541 1.24 7.13 6.11
N PRO A 542 0.94 6.19 5.21
CA PRO A 542 1.24 6.37 3.79
C PRO A 542 0.56 7.62 3.24
N ALA A 543 1.25 8.35 2.38
CA ALA A 543 0.68 9.52 1.75
C ALA A 543 -0.43 9.11 0.76
N SER A 544 -1.56 9.83 0.79
CA SER A 544 -2.60 9.69 -0.24
C SER A 544 -2.16 10.41 -1.52
N GLY A 545 -2.29 9.72 -2.66
CA GLY A 545 -2.07 10.26 -4.00
C GLY A 545 -3.39 10.48 -4.74
N LEU A 546 -3.33 10.83 -6.02
CA LEU A 546 -4.54 10.98 -6.85
C LEU A 546 -5.26 9.63 -7.03
N ILE A 547 -4.51 8.57 -7.35
CA ILE A 547 -5.07 7.22 -7.56
C ILE A 547 -5.16 6.38 -6.28
N THR A 548 -4.52 6.82 -5.20
CA THR A 548 -4.52 6.17 -3.88
C THR A 548 -5.14 7.12 -2.85
N ASN A 549 -6.40 7.46 -3.07
CA ASN A 549 -7.10 8.47 -2.29
C ASN A 549 -7.60 7.97 -0.92
N HIS A 550 -7.57 6.67 -0.67
CA HIS A 550 -8.03 6.07 0.58
C HIS A 550 -7.00 5.06 1.11
N ILE A 551 -6.38 5.39 2.23
CA ILE A 551 -5.39 4.55 2.92
C ILE A 551 -5.94 4.20 4.29
N ARG A 552 -6.25 2.92 4.47
CA ARG A 552 -6.88 2.44 5.69
C ARG A 552 -5.93 2.18 6.84
N PHE A 553 -4.69 1.79 6.56
CA PHE A 553 -3.77 1.34 7.58
C PHE A 553 -2.54 2.23 7.73
N GLY A 554 -2.18 2.50 8.98
CA GLY A 554 -0.91 3.09 9.39
C GLY A 554 -0.08 2.11 10.21
N LEU A 555 1.16 2.50 10.49
CA LEU A 555 2.10 1.72 11.30
C LEU A 555 2.62 2.58 12.47
N ILE A 556 2.72 1.97 13.65
CA ILE A 556 3.36 2.56 14.81
C ILE A 556 4.67 1.82 15.08
N LEU A 557 5.75 2.59 15.26
CA LEU A 557 7.08 2.10 15.53
C LEU A 557 7.39 2.28 17.01
N HIS A 558 7.81 1.21 17.66
CA HIS A 558 8.20 1.25 19.06
C HIS A 558 9.73 1.33 19.22
N ARG A 559 10.15 1.99 20.29
CA ARG A 559 11.54 2.05 20.70
C ARG A 559 11.98 0.66 21.18
N ASN A 560 13.09 0.17 20.64
CA ASN A 560 13.73 -1.08 21.07
C ASN A 560 12.87 -2.35 20.91
N GLU A 561 11.83 -2.33 20.09
CA GLU A 561 11.05 -3.52 19.77
C GLU A 561 11.17 -3.89 18.29
N PRO A 562 11.53 -5.13 17.95
CA PRO A 562 11.59 -5.59 16.56
C PRO A 562 10.20 -5.95 16.03
N VAL A 563 9.30 -4.96 16.02
CA VAL A 563 7.89 -5.11 15.65
C VAL A 563 7.36 -3.84 15.01
N LEU A 564 6.51 -3.97 14.00
CA LEU A 564 5.64 -2.90 13.51
C LEU A 564 4.21 -3.17 13.99
N HIS A 565 3.56 -2.16 14.54
CA HIS A 565 2.18 -2.25 14.99
C HIS A 565 1.26 -1.63 13.95
N LYS A 566 0.42 -2.46 13.32
CA LYS A 566 -0.56 -2.02 12.32
C LYS A 566 -1.79 -1.45 13.00
N ILE A 567 -2.18 -0.25 12.60
CA ILE A 567 -3.35 0.47 13.11
C ILE A 567 -4.34 0.73 11.97
N ASP A 568 -5.61 0.59 12.27
CA ASP A 568 -6.70 0.98 11.37
C ASP A 568 -7.02 2.48 11.61
N LEU A 569 -6.90 3.27 10.55
CA LEU A 569 -7.08 4.73 10.61
C LEU A 569 -8.55 5.15 10.71
N GLU A 570 -9.49 4.35 10.19
CA GLU A 570 -10.93 4.62 10.32
C GLU A 570 -11.39 4.49 11.77
N THR A 571 -11.04 3.37 12.39
CA THR A 571 -11.49 3.05 13.76
C THR A 571 -10.51 3.54 14.82
N THR A 572 -9.34 4.04 14.41
CA THR A 572 -8.22 4.40 15.31
C THR A 572 -7.83 3.29 16.27
N SER A 573 -8.01 2.05 15.82
CA SER A 573 -7.79 0.86 16.62
C SER A 573 -6.62 0.02 16.09
N TYR A 574 -6.01 -0.71 17.00
CA TYR A 574 -4.95 -1.65 16.66
C TYR A 574 -5.50 -2.87 15.92
N VAL A 575 -4.78 -3.30 14.92
CA VAL A 575 -5.14 -4.49 14.13
C VAL A 575 -4.30 -5.68 14.56
N LYS A 576 -2.99 -5.60 14.35
CA LYS A 576 -2.03 -6.66 14.67
C LYS A 576 -0.59 -6.17 14.70
N ASN A 577 0.31 -7.04 15.08
CA ASN A 577 1.74 -6.78 14.99
C ASN A 577 2.38 -7.56 13.83
N ILE A 578 3.38 -6.95 13.22
CA ILE A 578 4.23 -7.56 12.19
C ILE A 578 5.59 -7.80 12.85
N SER A 579 5.96 -9.06 13.06
CA SER A 579 7.21 -9.42 13.73
C SER A 579 8.42 -9.24 12.81
N LEU A 580 9.43 -8.53 13.29
CA LEU A 580 10.73 -8.35 12.63
C LEU A 580 11.86 -9.10 13.39
N ARG A 581 11.48 -9.99 14.33
CA ARG A 581 12.40 -10.66 15.24
C ARG A 581 13.39 -11.57 14.55
N GLU A 582 12.95 -12.30 13.52
CA GLU A 582 13.80 -13.20 12.73
C GLU A 582 15.00 -12.48 12.10
N TYR A 583 14.80 -11.21 11.76
CA TYR A 583 15.83 -10.35 11.19
C TYR A 583 16.51 -9.46 12.22
N ASN A 584 16.13 -9.57 13.49
CA ASN A 584 16.61 -8.75 14.60
C ASN A 584 16.58 -7.24 14.27
N CYS A 585 15.56 -6.79 13.57
CA CYS A 585 15.38 -5.43 13.07
C CYS A 585 14.53 -4.60 14.02
N ILE A 586 15.10 -3.58 14.62
CA ILE A 586 14.37 -2.53 15.32
C ILE A 586 14.08 -1.43 14.30
N PRO A 587 12.80 -1.16 13.97
CA PRO A 587 12.48 -0.22 12.92
C PRO A 587 12.89 1.22 13.29
N LYS A 588 13.50 1.93 12.34
CA LYS A 588 13.89 3.33 12.44
C LYS A 588 13.01 4.22 11.60
N SER A 589 12.76 3.83 10.35
CA SER A 589 11.89 4.52 9.42
C SER A 589 11.20 3.55 8.47
N VAL A 590 10.10 3.95 7.89
CA VAL A 590 9.31 3.15 6.97
C VAL A 590 8.90 4.01 5.79
N SER A 591 8.90 3.42 4.59
CA SER A 591 8.26 3.98 3.40
C SER A 591 7.35 2.95 2.75
N TYR A 592 6.42 3.41 1.95
CA TYR A 592 5.39 2.55 1.35
C TYR A 592 5.21 2.86 -0.12
N THR A 593 5.07 1.81 -0.93
CA THR A 593 4.58 1.90 -2.30
C THR A 593 3.24 1.20 -2.45
N HIS A 594 2.31 1.84 -3.14
CA HIS A 594 1.03 1.22 -3.48
C HIS A 594 1.17 0.19 -4.61
N LEU A 595 2.23 0.26 -5.43
CA LEU A 595 2.52 -0.72 -6.48
C LEU A 595 3.00 -2.02 -5.84
N GLY A 596 2.12 -3.01 -5.78
CA GLY A 596 2.37 -4.27 -5.09
C GLY A 596 2.21 -4.23 -3.57
N GLY A 597 1.98 -3.05 -2.98
CA GLY A 597 1.66 -2.92 -1.55
C GLY A 597 2.83 -3.22 -0.60
N TYR A 598 4.05 -2.73 -0.90
CA TYR A 598 5.22 -3.03 -0.09
C TYR A 598 5.57 -1.91 0.88
N TYR A 599 5.94 -2.29 2.10
CA TYR A 599 6.62 -1.43 3.06
C TYR A 599 8.12 -1.74 3.05
N PHE A 600 8.94 -0.69 2.98
CA PHE A 600 10.38 -0.75 3.11
C PHE A 600 10.77 -0.23 4.48
N VAL A 601 11.44 -1.07 5.27
CA VAL A 601 11.76 -0.79 6.68
C VAL A 601 13.26 -0.63 6.84
N ASP A 602 13.70 0.56 7.24
CA ASP A 602 15.05 0.82 7.68
C ASP A 602 15.24 0.34 9.12
N CYS A 603 16.26 -0.46 9.35
CA CYS A 603 16.57 -1.02 10.66
C CYS A 603 17.64 -0.19 11.38
N ARG A 604 17.50 0.00 12.68
CA ARG A 604 18.54 0.64 13.48
C ARG A 604 19.85 -0.16 13.39
N PRO A 605 21.01 0.54 13.35
CA PRO A 605 22.31 -0.13 13.44
C PRO A 605 22.37 -1.05 14.67
N ASP A 606 23.19 -2.08 14.58
CA ASP A 606 23.43 -2.97 15.71
C ASP A 606 24.31 -2.31 16.80
N SER A 607 24.61 -3.06 17.84
CA SER A 607 25.46 -2.58 18.95
C SER A 607 26.88 -2.23 18.52
N THR A 608 27.34 -2.71 17.36
CA THR A 608 28.64 -2.39 16.76
C THR A 608 28.61 -1.15 15.87
N GLY A 609 27.42 -0.60 15.61
CA GLY A 609 27.19 0.52 14.70
C GLY A 609 27.11 0.12 13.23
N ALA A 610 27.09 -1.19 12.93
CA ALA A 610 26.94 -1.66 11.55
C ALA A 610 25.52 -1.42 11.02
N THR A 611 25.41 -0.85 9.83
CA THR A 611 24.14 -0.67 9.13
C THR A 611 23.57 -2.02 8.71
N ARG A 612 22.25 -2.13 8.68
CA ARG A 612 21.54 -3.36 8.32
C ARG A 612 20.79 -3.16 6.99
N PRO A 613 20.67 -4.23 6.19
CA PRO A 613 19.81 -4.19 5.01
C PRO A 613 18.36 -3.86 5.39
N GLN A 614 17.70 -3.10 4.54
CA GLN A 614 16.27 -2.84 4.68
C GLN A 614 15.47 -4.13 4.59
N LEU A 615 14.34 -4.20 5.29
CA LEU A 615 13.37 -5.28 5.14
C LEU A 615 12.25 -4.87 4.20
N VAL A 616 11.77 -5.82 3.43
CA VAL A 616 10.56 -5.68 2.62
C VAL A 616 9.42 -6.44 3.28
N VAL A 617 8.33 -5.73 3.55
CA VAL A 617 7.12 -6.28 4.15
C VAL A 617 5.99 -6.21 3.14
N ASP A 618 5.34 -7.32 2.88
CA ASP A 618 4.15 -7.39 2.04
C ASP A 618 2.93 -6.90 2.84
N GLY A 619 2.32 -5.81 2.41
CA GLY A 619 1.17 -5.19 3.07
C GLY A 619 -0.14 -5.99 2.93
N VAL A 620 -0.23 -6.94 1.98
CA VAL A 620 -1.37 -7.84 1.81
C VAL A 620 -1.32 -8.96 2.85
N THR A 621 -0.17 -9.61 2.99
CA THR A 621 0.02 -10.74 3.91
C THR A 621 0.46 -10.30 5.31
N ASP A 622 0.92 -9.05 5.47
CA ASP A 622 1.57 -8.52 6.68
C ASP A 622 2.74 -9.40 7.16
N ARG A 623 3.52 -9.89 6.20
CA ARG A 623 4.71 -10.71 6.45
C ARG A 623 5.95 -10.09 5.84
N VAL A 624 7.09 -10.29 6.50
CA VAL A 624 8.38 -9.95 5.92
C VAL A 624 8.66 -10.95 4.80
N ILE A 625 8.89 -10.45 3.59
CA ILE A 625 9.22 -11.30 2.44
C ILE A 625 10.72 -11.47 2.24
N GLY A 626 11.53 -10.66 2.90
CA GLY A 626 12.97 -10.77 2.89
C GLY A 626 13.68 -9.45 3.14
N GLN A 627 15.00 -9.48 2.99
CA GLN A 627 15.84 -8.30 2.97
C GLN A 627 15.82 -7.69 1.57
N ASN A 628 15.82 -6.37 1.49
CA ASN A 628 15.93 -5.64 0.23
C ASN A 628 17.38 -5.68 -0.26
N ARG A 629 17.86 -6.89 -0.60
CA ARG A 629 19.23 -7.15 -1.05
C ARG A 629 20.22 -6.46 -0.08
N ASP A 630 21.25 -5.80 -0.58
CA ASP A 630 22.23 -5.07 0.24
C ASP A 630 21.89 -3.58 0.41
N VAL A 631 20.60 -3.19 0.22
CA VAL A 631 20.16 -1.81 0.35
C VAL A 631 20.03 -1.43 1.81
N THR A 632 20.75 -0.41 2.22
CA THR A 632 20.77 0.16 3.58
C THR A 632 20.26 1.61 3.57
N GLY A 633 19.98 2.13 4.75
CA GLY A 633 19.62 3.54 4.95
C GLY A 633 18.12 3.84 4.86
N THR A 634 17.80 5.11 4.93
CA THR A 634 16.43 5.59 4.99
C THR A 634 15.73 5.51 3.64
N PRO A 635 14.60 4.78 3.51
CA PRO A 635 13.86 4.66 2.28
C PRO A 635 12.92 5.85 2.05
N TYR A 636 12.84 6.33 0.82
CA TYR A 636 11.88 7.32 0.32
C TYR A 636 11.23 6.80 -0.94
N VAL A 637 9.92 6.87 -1.05
CA VAL A 637 9.17 6.44 -2.24
C VAL A 637 8.65 7.66 -2.99
N SER A 638 8.79 7.66 -4.32
CA SER A 638 8.24 8.73 -5.17
C SER A 638 6.71 8.77 -5.08
N PRO A 639 6.05 9.93 -5.27
CA PRO A 639 4.61 10.05 -5.12
C PRO A 639 3.78 9.10 -6.00
N ASP A 640 4.31 8.72 -7.17
CA ASP A 640 3.71 7.74 -8.08
C ASP A 640 3.98 6.28 -7.71
N GLY A 641 4.73 6.02 -6.63
CA GLY A 641 5.09 4.68 -6.17
C GLY A 641 6.15 3.95 -7.00
N ARG A 642 6.67 4.53 -8.08
CA ARG A 642 7.55 3.87 -9.06
C ARG A 642 9.02 3.79 -8.66
N TYR A 643 9.49 4.69 -7.81
CA TYR A 643 10.89 4.75 -7.41
C TYR A 643 11.03 4.68 -5.90
N LEU A 644 11.88 3.78 -5.45
CA LEU A 644 12.42 3.74 -4.10
C LEU A 644 13.83 4.33 -4.12
N VAL A 645 14.02 5.39 -3.36
CA VAL A 645 15.32 6.04 -3.17
C VAL A 645 15.77 5.80 -1.74
N SER A 646 16.87 5.10 -1.57
CA SER A 646 17.44 4.80 -0.24
C SER A 646 18.74 5.58 -0.04
N VAL A 647 18.84 6.21 1.11
CA VAL A 647 19.97 7.10 1.44
C VAL A 647 20.63 6.63 2.73
N ASP A 648 21.92 6.37 2.64
CA ASP A 648 22.76 6.09 3.81
C ASP A 648 23.55 7.37 4.20
N ASP A 649 23.28 7.88 5.40
CA ASP A 649 23.95 9.09 5.92
C ASP A 649 25.46 8.86 6.18
N GLY A 650 25.90 7.61 6.30
CA GLY A 650 27.31 7.25 6.56
C GLY A 650 28.20 7.38 5.35
N ASP A 651 27.73 6.90 4.21
CA ASP A 651 28.60 6.61 3.03
C ASP A 651 28.43 7.59 1.87
N GLY A 652 27.46 8.52 1.94
CA GLY A 652 27.12 9.39 0.80
C GLY A 652 26.58 8.61 -0.40
N LEU A 653 26.06 7.41 -0.16
CA LEU A 653 25.50 6.53 -1.17
C LEU A 653 23.99 6.71 -1.27
N MET A 654 23.53 6.93 -2.49
CA MET A 654 22.11 6.92 -2.83
C MET A 654 21.83 5.72 -3.73
N ARG A 655 20.89 4.88 -3.34
CA ARG A 655 20.44 3.73 -4.14
C ARG A 655 19.04 3.97 -4.66
N ILE A 656 18.85 3.72 -5.95
CA ILE A 656 17.57 3.92 -6.62
C ILE A 656 17.10 2.58 -7.18
N GLN A 657 15.89 2.18 -6.81
CA GLN A 657 15.22 0.99 -7.35
C GLN A 657 13.94 1.41 -8.04
N MET A 658 13.65 0.80 -9.18
CA MET A 658 12.38 0.99 -9.86
C MET A 658 11.41 -0.12 -9.45
N ILE A 659 10.15 0.24 -9.25
CA ILE A 659 9.04 -0.67 -9.02
C ILE A 659 8.18 -0.64 -10.28
N SER A 660 8.02 -1.81 -10.90
CA SER A 660 7.29 -1.92 -12.17
C SER A 660 5.77 -1.77 -11.96
N GLU A 661 5.04 -1.51 -13.05
CA GLU A 661 3.56 -1.52 -13.06
C GLU A 661 2.96 -2.90 -12.78
N ARG A 662 3.80 -3.92 -12.62
CA ARG A 662 3.42 -5.28 -12.19
C ARG A 662 3.71 -5.52 -10.70
N GLY A 663 4.20 -4.50 -9.97
CA GLY A 663 4.56 -4.63 -8.56
C GLY A 663 5.90 -5.37 -8.33
N GLU A 664 6.79 -5.43 -9.32
CA GLU A 664 8.10 -6.07 -9.19
C GLU A 664 9.15 -5.04 -8.79
N ILE A 665 9.92 -5.34 -7.76
CA ILE A 665 11.04 -4.51 -7.29
C ILE A 665 12.27 -4.89 -8.11
N GLN A 666 12.81 -3.93 -8.86
CA GLN A 666 13.99 -4.13 -9.72
C GLN A 666 15.30 -4.02 -8.94
N GLU A 667 16.41 -4.41 -9.61
CA GLU A 667 17.74 -4.25 -9.06
C GLU A 667 18.05 -2.79 -8.78
N PRO A 668 18.72 -2.47 -7.65
CA PRO A 668 19.17 -1.11 -7.37
C PRO A 668 20.30 -0.68 -8.31
N PHE A 669 20.34 0.59 -8.61
CA PHE A 669 21.55 1.23 -9.13
C PHE A 669 22.06 2.29 -8.17
N ASP A 670 23.38 2.43 -8.10
CA ASP A 670 24.06 3.22 -7.10
C ASP A 670 24.50 4.57 -7.66
N ILE A 671 24.26 5.62 -6.88
CA ILE A 671 24.80 6.96 -7.14
C ILE A 671 25.71 7.32 -5.98
N HIS A 672 27.00 7.39 -6.27
CA HIS A 672 27.98 7.84 -5.29
C HIS A 672 28.03 9.36 -5.29
N THR A 673 27.80 9.94 -4.13
CA THR A 673 27.87 11.39 -3.93
C THR A 673 28.85 11.70 -2.80
N ASN A 674 29.43 12.89 -2.85
CA ASN A 674 30.25 13.39 -1.72
C ASN A 674 29.38 14.06 -0.64
N LEU A 675 28.04 13.97 -0.77
CA LEU A 675 27.10 14.56 0.16
C LEU A 675 26.54 13.50 1.12
N HIS A 676 26.60 13.79 2.40
CA HIS A 676 25.84 13.08 3.42
C HIS A 676 24.39 13.59 3.41
N LEU A 677 23.56 12.93 2.63
CA LEU A 677 22.16 13.33 2.44
C LEU A 677 21.35 13.06 3.72
N SER A 678 20.56 14.02 4.12
CA SER A 678 19.74 13.97 5.33
C SER A 678 18.23 14.06 5.06
N ASP A 679 17.84 14.67 3.96
CA ASP A 679 16.44 14.76 3.55
C ASP A 679 16.30 14.82 2.04
N LEU A 680 15.17 14.32 1.53
CA LEU A 680 14.85 14.28 0.11
C LEU A 680 13.48 14.90 -0.17
N ALA A 681 13.36 15.58 -1.31
CA ALA A 681 12.09 16.03 -1.84
C ALA A 681 11.93 15.59 -3.28
N PHE A 682 10.80 14.99 -3.60
CA PHE A 682 10.45 14.64 -4.98
C PHE A 682 9.77 15.81 -5.68
N GLN A 683 10.10 16.00 -6.93
CA GLN A 683 9.46 16.97 -7.78
C GLN A 683 9.16 16.34 -9.14
N ARG A 684 7.97 16.64 -9.67
CA ARG A 684 7.60 16.21 -11.02
C ARG A 684 8.58 16.74 -12.06
N SER A 685 8.92 15.93 -13.05
CA SER A 685 9.76 16.37 -14.17
C SER A 685 9.06 17.45 -14.98
N PHE A 686 9.82 18.46 -15.42
CA PHE A 686 9.35 19.51 -16.34
C PHE A 686 9.65 19.20 -17.80
N THR A 687 10.28 18.05 -18.08
CA THR A 687 10.68 17.63 -19.42
C THR A 687 10.02 16.35 -19.87
N GLU A 688 9.61 15.51 -18.94
CA GLU A 688 9.05 14.18 -19.18
C GLU A 688 7.71 14.00 -18.45
N VAL A 689 6.75 13.40 -19.13
CA VAL A 689 5.45 13.03 -18.54
C VAL A 689 5.61 11.80 -17.63
N HIS A 690 4.87 11.73 -16.54
CA HIS A 690 4.87 10.61 -15.59
C HIS A 690 6.26 10.28 -15.02
N GLN A 691 7.12 11.28 -14.86
CA GLN A 691 8.45 11.13 -14.27
C GLN A 691 8.63 12.08 -13.09
N TYR A 692 9.40 11.60 -12.12
CA TYR A 692 9.82 12.37 -10.96
C TYR A 692 11.33 12.52 -10.93
N ASN A 693 11.77 13.63 -10.38
CA ASN A 693 13.16 13.92 -10.02
C ASN A 693 13.25 14.02 -8.50
N VAL A 694 14.44 13.86 -7.96
CA VAL A 694 14.69 14.01 -6.53
C VAL A 694 15.72 15.09 -6.25
N PHE A 695 15.45 15.89 -5.25
CA PHE A 695 16.39 16.84 -4.66
C PHE A 695 16.78 16.35 -3.27
N GLY A 696 18.08 16.39 -2.98
CA GLY A 696 18.62 15.99 -1.70
C GLY A 696 19.35 17.13 -1.01
N SER A 697 19.16 17.28 0.28
CA SER A 697 19.87 18.23 1.13
C SER A 697 20.82 17.51 2.08
N SER A 698 21.87 18.21 2.52
CA SER A 698 22.80 17.71 3.52
C SER A 698 22.75 18.59 4.78
N GLY A 699 22.66 17.94 5.92
CA GLY A 699 22.81 18.58 7.24
C GLY A 699 24.26 18.87 7.61
N ARG A 700 25.24 18.33 6.87
CA ARG A 700 26.67 18.47 7.15
C ARG A 700 27.40 19.37 6.16
N GLN A 701 26.91 19.48 4.93
CA GLN A 701 27.56 20.18 3.83
C GLN A 701 26.70 21.32 3.30
N THR A 702 27.31 22.15 2.48
CA THR A 702 26.70 23.40 1.98
C THR A 702 26.01 23.25 0.63
N ASP A 703 26.02 22.07 0.04
CA ASP A 703 25.47 21.81 -1.29
C ASP A 703 24.17 21.02 -1.22
N ALA A 704 23.38 21.08 -2.28
CA ALA A 704 22.25 20.22 -2.54
C ALA A 704 22.46 19.40 -3.81
N LEU A 705 21.76 18.28 -3.90
CA LEU A 705 21.83 17.34 -5.01
C LEU A 705 20.53 17.35 -5.79
N PHE A 706 20.63 17.34 -7.12
CA PHE A 706 19.54 17.01 -8.02
C PHE A 706 19.85 15.70 -8.74
N VAL A 707 18.87 14.80 -8.82
CA VAL A 707 18.97 13.54 -9.55
C VAL A 707 17.71 13.33 -10.39
N GLU A 708 17.95 13.07 -11.67
CA GLU A 708 16.92 12.57 -12.59
C GLU A 708 16.76 11.06 -12.38
N LEU A 709 15.65 10.63 -11.80
CA LEU A 709 15.47 9.24 -11.34
C LEU A 709 15.54 8.21 -12.46
N ARG A 710 15.06 8.57 -13.66
CA ARG A 710 15.07 7.66 -14.80
C ARG A 710 16.47 7.36 -15.35
N THR A 711 17.33 8.36 -15.42
CA THR A 711 18.64 8.28 -16.07
C THR A 711 19.80 8.19 -15.10
N GLY A 712 19.57 8.49 -13.81
CA GLY A 712 20.60 8.60 -12.79
C GLY A 712 21.49 9.85 -12.97
N LYS A 713 21.09 10.80 -13.82
CA LYS A 713 21.87 12.01 -14.07
C LYS A 713 21.87 12.91 -12.84
N VAL A 714 23.07 13.29 -12.40
CA VAL A 714 23.31 14.05 -11.19
C VAL A 714 23.74 15.49 -11.52
N LYS A 715 23.23 16.46 -10.77
CA LYS A 715 23.69 17.84 -10.80
C LYS A 715 23.82 18.38 -9.37
N MET A 716 24.96 18.99 -9.07
CA MET A 716 25.19 19.65 -7.79
C MET A 716 24.72 21.09 -7.83
N ILE A 717 23.98 21.51 -6.81
CA ILE A 717 23.57 22.89 -6.57
C ILE A 717 24.44 23.42 -5.42
N LYS A 718 25.35 24.31 -5.77
CA LYS A 718 26.38 24.82 -4.87
C LYS A 718 25.95 26.10 -4.15
N SER A 719 26.70 26.47 -3.11
CA SER A 719 26.60 27.75 -2.41
C SER A 719 25.39 27.90 -1.48
N LEU A 720 24.83 26.81 -1.00
CA LEU A 720 23.92 26.84 0.14
C LEU A 720 24.77 26.93 1.42
N LYS A 721 24.43 27.81 2.33
CA LYS A 721 25.16 27.96 3.62
C LYS A 721 24.99 26.73 4.52
N GLU A 722 25.76 26.66 5.59
CA GLU A 722 25.71 25.57 6.55
C GLU A 722 24.31 25.36 7.15
N ALA A 723 23.94 24.11 7.38
CA ALA A 723 22.70 23.74 8.07
C ALA A 723 22.72 24.21 9.55
N THR A 724 21.53 24.32 10.12
CA THR A 724 21.37 24.67 11.53
C THR A 724 21.93 23.55 12.42
N LYS A 725 22.94 23.86 13.23
CA LYS A 725 23.43 23.00 14.29
C LYS A 725 22.78 23.44 15.59
N SER A 726 21.72 22.77 16.03
CA SER A 726 21.11 23.05 17.33
C SER A 726 21.22 21.81 18.22
N PRO A 727 22.08 21.83 19.26
CA PRO A 727 22.19 20.73 20.22
C PRO A 727 20.95 20.61 21.13
N GLU A 728 20.13 21.64 21.19
CA GLU A 728 18.96 21.72 22.07
C GLU A 728 17.67 21.24 21.43
N TRP A 729 17.70 20.85 20.16
CA TRP A 729 16.51 20.44 19.43
C TRP A 729 16.27 18.94 19.46
N PRO A 730 15.04 18.48 19.72
CA PRO A 730 14.75 17.04 19.86
C PRO A 730 14.90 16.22 18.58
N TRP A 731 14.90 16.84 17.43
CA TRP A 731 15.19 16.16 16.16
C TRP A 731 16.68 16.17 15.87
N SER A 732 17.09 15.23 15.05
CA SER A 732 18.49 15.13 14.64
C SER A 732 19.02 16.49 14.17
N SER A 733 20.05 17.02 14.83
CA SER A 733 20.79 18.21 14.42
C SER A 733 21.43 18.09 13.03
N ARG A 734 21.32 16.94 12.41
CA ARG A 734 21.86 16.60 11.08
C ARG A 734 20.83 16.71 9.97
N ASN A 735 19.56 16.91 10.31
CA ASN A 735 18.51 17.03 9.30
C ASN A 735 18.38 18.47 8.79
N ARG A 736 18.42 18.61 7.48
CA ARG A 736 18.16 19.86 6.77
C ARG A 736 16.91 19.66 5.92
N PRO A 737 15.71 20.03 6.42
CA PRO A 737 14.47 19.75 5.74
C PRO A 737 14.41 20.40 4.36
N MET A 738 13.80 19.72 3.41
CA MET A 738 13.53 20.20 2.07
C MET A 738 12.06 20.02 1.74
N ALA A 739 11.40 21.08 1.28
CA ALA A 739 9.99 21.05 0.90
C ALA A 739 9.79 21.58 -0.52
N GLY A 740 8.98 20.88 -1.32
CA GLY A 740 8.56 21.31 -2.65
C GLY A 740 7.28 22.14 -2.61
N SER A 741 7.04 22.93 -3.65
CA SER A 741 5.88 23.82 -3.78
C SER A 741 4.63 23.13 -4.41
N GLY A 742 4.39 21.87 -4.05
CA GLY A 742 3.20 21.11 -4.49
C GLY A 742 3.35 20.49 -5.87
N LEU A 743 2.27 19.86 -6.35
CA LEU A 743 2.25 19.04 -7.56
C LEU A 743 2.71 19.79 -8.83
N PHE A 744 2.28 21.01 -8.99
CA PHE A 744 2.62 21.86 -10.15
C PHE A 744 3.72 22.87 -9.84
N GLY A 745 4.24 22.85 -8.63
CA GLY A 745 5.19 23.83 -8.14
C GLY A 745 6.57 23.67 -8.74
N GLN A 746 7.20 24.80 -9.02
CA GLN A 746 8.53 24.89 -9.61
C GLN A 746 9.62 25.00 -8.55
N TYR A 747 9.26 25.39 -7.34
CA TYR A 747 10.22 25.79 -6.31
C TYR A 747 10.35 24.76 -5.21
N LEU A 748 11.55 24.64 -4.67
CA LEU A 748 11.84 23.90 -3.45
C LEU A 748 12.50 24.87 -2.46
N MET A 749 12.29 24.62 -1.19
CA MET A 749 12.86 25.44 -0.12
C MET A 749 13.61 24.59 0.89
N THR A 750 14.79 25.05 1.30
CA THR A 750 15.58 24.43 2.36
C THR A 750 16.21 25.51 3.25
N PRO A 751 16.19 25.36 4.58
CA PRO A 751 16.80 26.32 5.50
C PRO A 751 18.31 26.11 5.65
N SER A 752 18.95 27.17 6.09
CA SER A 752 20.30 27.14 6.63
C SER A 752 20.31 27.75 8.04
N ARG A 753 21.49 27.95 8.61
CA ARG A 753 21.64 28.51 9.95
C ARG A 753 21.02 29.91 10.09
N GLU A 754 21.17 30.76 9.07
CA GLU A 754 20.80 32.19 9.12
C GLU A 754 19.98 32.63 7.91
N SER A 755 19.71 31.74 6.99
CA SER A 755 19.06 32.03 5.71
C SER A 755 18.14 30.92 5.28
N LEU A 756 17.26 31.23 4.32
CA LEU A 756 16.47 30.27 3.57
C LEU A 756 16.88 30.32 2.10
N PHE A 757 16.95 29.17 1.48
CA PHE A 757 17.26 29.02 0.07
C PHE A 757 16.05 28.51 -0.69
N ILE A 758 15.74 29.22 -1.77
CA ILE A 758 14.72 28.79 -2.74
C ILE A 758 15.43 28.30 -3.98
N LEU A 759 15.19 27.04 -4.31
CA LEU A 759 15.72 26.37 -5.51
C LEU A 759 14.68 26.39 -6.62
N ASP A 760 15.11 26.66 -7.84
CA ASP A 760 14.31 26.49 -9.04
C ASP A 760 14.48 25.07 -9.57
N GLY A 761 13.46 24.23 -9.40
CA GLY A 761 13.48 22.84 -9.83
C GLY A 761 13.36 22.64 -11.34
N ARG A 762 12.88 23.64 -12.09
CA ARG A 762 12.87 23.59 -13.56
C ARG A 762 14.28 23.79 -14.16
N LEU A 763 15.03 24.70 -13.54
CA LEU A 763 16.38 25.04 -13.98
C LEU A 763 17.48 24.29 -13.22
N ASN A 764 17.11 23.58 -12.16
CA ASN A 764 18.02 22.86 -11.26
C ASN A 764 19.15 23.75 -10.75
N LYS A 765 18.78 24.93 -10.21
CA LYS A 765 19.72 25.93 -9.70
C LYS A 765 19.14 26.69 -8.52
N LEU A 766 20.00 27.40 -7.81
CA LEU A 766 19.59 28.36 -6.78
C LEU A 766 18.81 29.51 -7.46
N ASN A 767 17.62 29.81 -6.96
CA ASN A 767 16.81 30.96 -7.38
C ASN A 767 17.15 32.18 -6.54
N CYS A 768 17.03 32.07 -5.23
CA CYS A 768 17.35 33.18 -4.33
C CYS A 768 17.67 32.72 -2.91
N GLU A 769 18.22 33.64 -2.14
CA GLU A 769 18.45 33.52 -0.70
C GLU A 769 17.63 34.58 0.02
N ILE A 770 16.95 34.21 1.10
CA ILE A 770 16.26 35.10 2.04
C ILE A 770 17.04 35.09 3.34
N THR A 771 17.62 36.22 3.70
CA THR A 771 18.40 36.43 4.92
C THR A 771 17.49 36.64 6.13
N ASP A 772 18.07 36.67 7.32
CA ASP A 772 17.38 36.96 8.60
C ASP A 772 16.33 35.91 9.01
N VAL A 773 16.59 34.68 8.68
CA VAL A 773 15.82 33.51 9.15
C VAL A 773 16.72 32.60 9.97
N VAL A 774 16.81 32.92 11.26
CA VAL A 774 17.70 32.22 12.18
C VAL A 774 17.05 30.92 12.65
N LYS A 775 17.78 29.81 12.55
CA LYS A 775 17.35 28.48 12.99
C LYS A 775 16.03 28.01 12.39
N GLY A 776 15.81 28.25 11.10
CA GLY A 776 14.69 27.64 10.38
C GLY A 776 14.77 26.10 10.45
N ASN A 777 13.69 25.45 10.88
CA ASN A 777 13.71 24.01 11.18
C ASN A 777 12.54 23.24 10.56
N VAL A 778 11.46 23.91 10.20
CA VAL A 778 10.30 23.30 9.53
C VAL A 778 9.87 24.18 8.39
N VAL A 779 9.73 23.58 7.22
CA VAL A 779 9.24 24.25 6.01
C VAL A 779 8.00 23.50 5.53
N VAL A 780 6.90 24.21 5.36
CA VAL A 780 5.64 23.62 4.91
C VAL A 780 5.11 24.43 3.74
N TRP A 781 4.74 23.75 2.68
CA TRP A 781 4.00 24.35 1.58
C TRP A 781 2.50 24.38 1.90
N VAL A 782 1.88 25.51 1.71
CA VAL A 782 0.44 25.69 1.78
C VAL A 782 -0.03 26.24 0.46
N GLY A 783 -0.72 25.43 -0.29
CA GLY A 783 -1.15 25.75 -1.65
C GLY A 783 -2.07 24.70 -2.24
N GLU A 784 -2.42 24.90 -3.49
CA GLU A 784 -3.13 23.89 -4.25
C GLU A 784 -2.25 22.66 -4.40
N SER A 785 -2.77 21.51 -3.97
CA SER A 785 -2.11 20.20 -4.02
C SER A 785 -2.79 19.31 -5.06
#